data_97fcd66bac8fe8cebc35b0f93701a9ae
#
_entry.id   97fcd66bac8fe8cebc35b0f93701a9ae
#
_cell.length_a   1.000
_cell.length_b   1.000
_cell.length_c   1.000
_cell.angle_alpha   90.00
_cell.angle_beta   90.00
_cell.angle_gamma   90.00
#
_symmetry.space_group_name_H-M   'P 1'
#
loop_
_entity.id
_entity.type
_entity.pdbx_description
1 polymer ?
#
loop_
_entity_poly.entity_id
_entity_poly.type
_entity_poly.pdbx_seq_one_letter_code
_entity_poly.pdbx_strand_id
1 'polypeptide(L)'
;MKKILICQHGGSSNHGCEALARTTVALIEALPEPCQVTLYSYRVNDDKKYLSDLPQVRIAGLQRMPGRFSAHNIAYHLKKRMGKSVSRLPITPEFARLVRESDLVIAIGGDNYCYNRGEGYYALDRFIRAQGKPYMLLGCSIEPDDLPRGLAAHLRLFDAVTARESITYEALCEHGVISAVPAHDTAFLLPAVAKALPDGFAEGNTVGINLSPLIQRLESKPGITMENYRRLVRHILDTTDMSVALIPHVVWEEGDDRLPLRQLLDEFAGTGRVVMVPDADCRVLKGAIARLRFFIGARTHATIAAYSSGVPTLVVGYSVKARGIARDLFGTEDHYVLPVQSLKTPDDLTAAFDWMAAREEEMRRRLREVMPAYRQNSAETGRSIARLLGLCRDEGLAEGIERPGTCVGCGACAWRCPAGAIAMQPDKEGFLRPVIDREKCIGCGACRSVCPAGQAVKQGDPAAFCAYSRDEKVRQKSSSGGLFTELAQQVLEKNGVVIGAAWDEKGLLRHTAVDSVGALGALRGAKYVQSDPAAAYPAIAEALQQKRSVLFCGTPCQTAAVAAAFGRPAGLLLVDIVCHGVPSPKALRRYLDEIAQKEGEAVAGIDFRDKSTGWKGYSVTARLEKGGRLSHPAAEDPYMKLFLADVGLRPSCYRCETRGRASRADLTLGDFWGANRLFAGKDDDKGLSLVLVHTEAGRRAWENLRERAIFWPADFDAAAGYNPCLVRPVARPQSRERFFASLGQKPMETLAQELSPRPSGAQKLKGKIRRVIRR
;
A
#
# COMPACT_ATOMS: atom_id res chain seq x y z
N MET A 1 -3.67 31.76 -17.41
CA MET A 1 -2.56 30.80 -17.52
C MET A 1 -2.00 30.55 -16.13
N LYS A 2 -1.99 29.32 -15.67
CA LYS A 2 -1.49 28.93 -14.34
C LYS A 2 0.01 29.09 -14.25
N LYS A 3 0.52 29.55 -13.10
CA LYS A 3 1.96 29.75 -12.84
C LYS A 3 2.48 28.69 -11.90
N ILE A 4 3.48 27.94 -12.32
CA ILE A 4 4.09 26.86 -11.53
C ILE A 4 5.53 27.24 -11.20
N LEU A 5 5.86 27.16 -9.91
CA LEU A 5 7.23 27.34 -9.42
C LEU A 5 7.82 25.99 -9.07
N ILE A 6 8.87 25.57 -9.78
CA ILE A 6 9.69 24.41 -9.44
C ILE A 6 10.86 24.91 -8.59
N CYS A 7 11.10 24.29 -7.45
CA CYS A 7 12.17 24.67 -6.51
C CYS A 7 12.87 23.48 -5.90
N GLN A 8 13.89 23.75 -5.05
CA GLN A 8 14.73 22.74 -4.39
C GLN A 8 15.50 21.84 -5.39
N HIS A 9 15.69 22.32 -6.60
CA HIS A 9 16.46 21.69 -7.65
C HIS A 9 17.97 21.75 -7.36
N GLY A 10 18.67 20.63 -7.55
CA GLY A 10 20.09 20.51 -7.22
C GLY A 10 21.05 21.08 -8.29
N GLY A 11 20.55 21.40 -9.50
CA GLY A 11 21.33 21.83 -10.66
C GLY A 11 21.59 20.71 -11.68
N SER A 12 21.51 21.06 -12.99
CA SER A 12 21.55 20.12 -14.11
C SER A 12 22.91 19.52 -14.42
N SER A 13 24.01 19.99 -13.81
CA SER A 13 25.30 19.25 -13.80
C SER A 13 25.24 17.93 -13.03
N ASN A 14 24.13 17.66 -12.33
CA ASN A 14 23.68 16.35 -11.96
C ASN A 14 22.58 15.95 -12.94
N HIS A 15 22.90 15.06 -13.88
CA HIS A 15 21.96 14.63 -14.95
C HIS A 15 20.72 13.92 -14.39
N GLY A 16 20.74 13.45 -13.15
CA GLY A 16 19.55 12.99 -12.44
C GLY A 16 18.60 14.14 -12.08
N CYS A 17 19.14 15.26 -11.60
CA CYS A 17 18.34 16.46 -11.34
C CYS A 17 17.81 17.07 -12.66
N GLU A 18 18.62 17.06 -13.71
CA GLU A 18 18.23 17.45 -15.06
C GLU A 18 17.06 16.58 -15.55
N ALA A 19 17.14 15.25 -15.42
CA ALA A 19 16.09 14.34 -15.82
C ALA A 19 14.77 14.61 -15.10
N LEU A 20 14.81 14.85 -13.79
CA LEU A 20 13.63 15.21 -13.00
C LEU A 20 13.03 16.55 -13.46
N ALA A 21 13.86 17.57 -13.73
CA ALA A 21 13.38 18.86 -14.22
C ALA A 21 12.70 18.71 -15.58
N ARG A 22 13.34 18.05 -16.55
CA ARG A 22 12.80 17.81 -17.91
C ARG A 22 11.49 17.03 -17.88
N THR A 23 11.45 15.94 -17.14
CA THR A 23 10.24 15.10 -17.07
C THR A 23 9.11 15.78 -16.32
N THR A 24 9.40 16.60 -15.31
CA THR A 24 8.39 17.43 -14.63
C THR A 24 7.83 18.47 -15.58
N VAL A 25 8.67 19.15 -16.37
CA VAL A 25 8.22 20.09 -17.40
C VAL A 25 7.35 19.40 -18.45
N ALA A 26 7.78 18.26 -18.97
CA ALA A 26 7.01 17.50 -19.95
C ALA A 26 5.63 17.06 -19.41
N LEU A 27 5.54 16.68 -18.13
CA LEU A 27 4.27 16.37 -17.49
C LEU A 27 3.37 17.60 -17.32
N ILE A 28 3.96 18.78 -17.09
CA ILE A 28 3.21 20.05 -17.02
C ILE A 28 2.72 20.47 -18.41
N GLU A 29 3.52 20.28 -19.45
CA GLU A 29 3.13 20.58 -20.84
C GLU A 29 2.00 19.68 -21.36
N ALA A 30 1.91 18.46 -20.83
CA ALA A 30 0.83 17.54 -21.15
C ALA A 30 -0.50 17.85 -20.41
N LEU A 31 -0.56 18.92 -19.60
CA LEU A 31 -1.78 19.33 -18.91
C LEU A 31 -2.82 19.90 -19.89
N PRO A 32 -4.13 19.82 -19.55
CA PRO A 32 -5.21 20.32 -20.41
C PRO A 32 -5.12 21.83 -20.71
N GLU A 33 -4.50 22.59 -19.83
CA GLU A 33 -4.33 24.04 -19.97
C GLU A 33 -2.85 24.43 -19.97
N PRO A 34 -2.42 25.36 -20.77
CA PRO A 34 -1.04 25.84 -20.81
C PRO A 34 -0.66 26.50 -19.47
N CYS A 35 0.53 26.16 -18.98
CA CYS A 35 1.09 26.68 -17.73
C CYS A 35 2.38 27.44 -17.99
N GLN A 36 2.62 28.49 -17.18
CA GLN A 36 3.91 29.17 -17.14
C GLN A 36 4.80 28.52 -16.10
N VAL A 37 5.95 27.98 -16.51
CA VAL A 37 6.88 27.28 -15.61
C VAL A 37 8.07 28.19 -15.29
N THR A 38 8.37 28.33 -13.99
CA THR A 38 9.61 28.96 -13.51
C THR A 38 10.39 27.91 -12.69
N LEU A 39 11.62 27.62 -13.09
CA LEU A 39 12.57 26.83 -12.33
C LEU A 39 13.44 27.76 -11.48
N TYR A 40 13.29 27.72 -10.16
CA TYR A 40 14.17 28.46 -9.26
C TYR A 40 15.38 27.61 -8.90
N SER A 41 16.52 28.03 -9.41
CA SER A 41 17.79 27.32 -9.32
C SER A 41 18.78 28.01 -8.37
N TYR A 42 19.64 27.20 -7.76
CA TYR A 42 20.82 27.66 -7.04
C TYR A 42 22.12 27.47 -7.84
N ARG A 43 21.99 27.08 -9.14
CA ARG A 43 23.05 26.87 -10.11
C ARG A 43 22.57 27.29 -11.52
N VAL A 44 22.13 28.53 -11.64
CA VAL A 44 21.46 29.06 -12.86
C VAL A 44 22.28 28.82 -14.13
N ASN A 45 23.63 28.92 -14.08
CA ASN A 45 24.48 28.72 -15.25
C ASN A 45 24.44 27.25 -15.73
N ASP A 46 24.43 26.29 -14.79
CA ASP A 46 24.37 24.86 -15.11
C ASP A 46 23.03 24.56 -15.80
N ASP A 47 21.93 25.07 -15.24
CA ASP A 47 20.60 24.84 -15.79
C ASP A 47 20.41 25.50 -17.14
N LYS A 48 20.91 26.73 -17.34
CA LYS A 48 20.91 27.39 -18.64
C LYS A 48 21.69 26.62 -19.72
N LYS A 49 22.78 25.94 -19.30
CA LYS A 49 23.58 25.11 -20.24
C LYS A 49 22.83 23.88 -20.67
N TYR A 50 22.30 23.10 -19.72
CA TYR A 50 21.72 21.78 -20.01
C TYR A 50 20.24 21.81 -20.35
N LEU A 51 19.48 22.90 -20.00
CA LEU A 51 18.07 23.08 -20.32
C LEU A 51 17.83 24.17 -21.37
N SER A 52 18.86 24.52 -22.18
CA SER A 52 18.78 25.58 -23.21
C SER A 52 17.75 25.29 -24.31
N ASP A 53 17.39 24.05 -24.51
CA ASP A 53 16.37 23.57 -25.44
C ASP A 53 14.94 23.60 -24.88
N LEU A 54 14.73 24.11 -23.68
CA LEU A 54 13.43 24.36 -23.05
C LEU A 54 13.16 25.87 -22.90
N PRO A 55 13.00 26.63 -24.00
CA PRO A 55 12.88 28.10 -23.97
C PRO A 55 11.63 28.58 -23.24
N GLN A 56 10.60 27.75 -23.10
CA GLN A 56 9.36 28.03 -22.38
C GLN A 56 9.55 28.01 -20.86
N VAL A 57 10.67 27.46 -20.32
CA VAL A 57 10.97 27.43 -18.89
C VAL A 57 11.79 28.65 -18.53
N ARG A 58 11.24 29.50 -17.66
CA ARG A 58 11.99 30.59 -17.07
C ARG A 58 12.93 30.07 -16.01
N ILE A 59 14.24 30.22 -16.18
CA ILE A 59 15.24 29.91 -15.16
C ILE A 59 15.56 31.18 -14.36
N ALA A 60 15.29 31.16 -13.06
CA ALA A 60 15.52 32.23 -12.10
C ALA A 60 16.35 31.74 -10.92
N GLY A 61 16.91 32.64 -10.11
CA GLY A 61 17.60 32.28 -8.86
C GLY A 61 19.06 32.69 -8.81
N LEU A 62 19.89 31.91 -8.11
CA LEU A 62 21.29 32.26 -7.81
C LEU A 62 22.27 31.59 -8.75
N GLN A 63 23.35 32.27 -9.10
CA GLN A 63 24.44 31.71 -9.92
C GLN A 63 25.21 30.61 -9.20
N ARG A 64 25.39 30.76 -7.87
CA ARG A 64 26.04 29.79 -6.99
C ARG A 64 25.39 29.81 -5.61
N MET A 65 25.41 28.65 -4.94
CA MET A 65 25.09 28.57 -3.52
C MET A 65 26.06 29.43 -2.70
N PRO A 66 25.58 30.05 -1.61
CA PRO A 66 26.43 30.77 -0.71
C PRO A 66 27.59 29.90 -0.19
N GLY A 67 28.83 30.36 -0.34
CA GLY A 67 30.01 29.62 0.07
C GLY A 67 30.06 29.41 1.61
N ARG A 68 30.94 28.50 2.06
CA ARG A 68 31.05 28.10 3.49
C ARG A 68 31.20 29.28 4.45
N PHE A 69 31.88 30.31 4.05
CA PHE A 69 32.15 31.52 4.84
C PHE A 69 31.25 32.72 4.49
N SER A 70 30.16 32.49 3.74
CA SER A 70 29.22 33.58 3.46
C SER A 70 28.44 34.00 4.72
N ALA A 71 27.99 35.26 4.76
CA ALA A 71 27.15 35.76 5.84
C ALA A 71 25.91 34.90 6.09
N HIS A 72 25.32 34.36 5.01
CA HIS A 72 24.17 33.43 5.08
C HIS A 72 24.53 32.14 5.83
N ASN A 73 25.64 31.48 5.47
CA ASN A 73 26.04 30.23 6.11
C ASN A 73 26.51 30.42 7.54
N ILE A 74 27.22 31.51 7.83
CA ILE A 74 27.59 31.88 9.20
C ILE A 74 26.32 32.10 10.04
N ALA A 75 25.36 32.88 9.54
CA ALA A 75 24.09 33.12 10.22
C ALA A 75 23.28 31.85 10.39
N TYR A 76 23.28 30.95 9.39
CA TYR A 76 22.64 29.63 9.46
C TYR A 76 23.21 28.81 10.63
N HIS A 77 24.52 28.64 10.71
CA HIS A 77 25.16 27.86 11.76
C HIS A 77 25.01 28.47 13.15
N LEU A 78 25.10 29.80 13.26
CA LEU A 78 24.88 30.51 14.54
C LEU A 78 23.41 30.30 15.02
N LYS A 79 22.45 30.57 14.18
CA LYS A 79 21.03 30.42 14.53
C LYS A 79 20.68 28.96 14.83
N LYS A 80 21.25 27.99 14.11
CA LYS A 80 21.07 26.55 14.38
C LYS A 80 21.63 26.17 15.76
N ARG A 81 22.82 26.71 16.15
CA ARG A 81 23.37 26.55 17.50
C ARG A 81 22.47 27.12 18.59
N MET A 82 21.72 28.18 18.29
CA MET A 82 20.75 28.80 19.19
C MET A 82 19.38 28.07 19.20
N GLY A 83 19.26 26.87 18.61
CA GLY A 83 18.02 26.12 18.55
C GLY A 83 16.96 26.74 17.64
N LYS A 84 17.31 27.74 16.81
CA LYS A 84 16.36 28.39 15.90
C LYS A 84 16.25 27.61 14.60
N SER A 85 15.02 27.42 14.11
CA SER A 85 14.76 26.84 12.79
C SER A 85 15.12 27.82 11.68
N VAL A 86 16.10 27.47 10.86
CA VAL A 86 16.64 28.32 9.78
C VAL A 86 16.73 27.47 8.51
N SER A 87 16.43 28.08 7.36
CA SER A 87 16.63 27.40 6.07
C SER A 87 18.11 27.39 5.68
N ARG A 88 18.57 26.22 5.22
CA ARG A 88 19.89 26.10 4.58
C ARG A 88 19.88 26.79 3.21
N LEU A 89 18.77 26.78 2.49
CA LEU A 89 18.60 27.47 1.24
C LEU A 89 18.18 28.93 1.50
N PRO A 90 18.82 29.93 0.86
CA PRO A 90 18.46 31.33 1.07
C PRO A 90 17.07 31.64 0.51
N ILE A 91 16.22 32.27 1.31
CA ILE A 91 14.94 32.81 0.88
C ILE A 91 15.21 34.25 0.38
N THR A 92 15.44 34.37 -0.92
CA THR A 92 15.69 35.67 -1.54
C THR A 92 14.36 36.43 -1.75
N PRO A 93 14.40 37.77 -1.91
CA PRO A 93 13.22 38.57 -2.27
C PRO A 93 12.59 38.09 -3.57
N GLU A 94 13.38 37.65 -4.57
CA GLU A 94 12.90 37.08 -5.82
C GLU A 94 12.17 35.77 -5.59
N PHE A 95 12.75 34.85 -4.81
CA PHE A 95 12.08 33.59 -4.44
C PHE A 95 10.74 33.83 -3.75
N ALA A 96 10.74 34.72 -2.76
CA ALA A 96 9.53 35.08 -2.02
C ALA A 96 8.43 35.66 -2.92
N ARG A 97 8.80 36.48 -3.90
CA ARG A 97 7.87 37.02 -4.90
C ARG A 97 7.31 35.90 -5.78
N LEU A 98 8.17 35.03 -6.33
CA LEU A 98 7.77 33.92 -7.19
C LEU A 98 6.81 32.96 -6.49
N VAL A 99 7.05 32.64 -5.21
CA VAL A 99 6.14 31.82 -4.41
C VAL A 99 4.75 32.46 -4.30
N ARG A 100 4.69 33.78 -3.98
CA ARG A 100 3.40 34.49 -3.88
C ARG A 100 2.64 34.57 -5.20
N GLU A 101 3.35 34.69 -6.33
CA GLU A 101 2.76 34.79 -7.66
C GLU A 101 2.36 33.43 -8.25
N SER A 102 2.83 32.30 -7.70
CA SER A 102 2.54 30.96 -8.23
C SER A 102 1.18 30.44 -7.80
N ASP A 103 0.57 29.60 -8.65
CA ASP A 103 -0.63 28.82 -8.36
C ASP A 103 -0.28 27.46 -7.71
N LEU A 104 0.93 26.94 -7.97
CA LEU A 104 1.47 25.71 -7.39
C LEU A 104 2.98 25.85 -7.22
N VAL A 105 3.50 25.35 -6.10
CA VAL A 105 4.94 25.19 -5.82
C VAL A 105 5.27 23.71 -5.82
N ILE A 106 6.32 23.29 -6.55
CA ILE A 106 6.79 21.90 -6.63
C ILE A 106 8.25 21.85 -6.16
N ALA A 107 8.51 21.10 -5.09
CA ALA A 107 9.86 20.74 -4.66
C ALA A 107 10.28 19.44 -5.37
N ILE A 108 11.35 19.49 -6.21
CA ILE A 108 11.78 18.33 -7.03
C ILE A 108 13.06 17.67 -6.53
N GLY A 109 13.46 17.90 -5.32
CA GLY A 109 14.68 17.31 -4.75
C GLY A 109 14.43 15.92 -4.16
N GLY A 110 14.48 14.86 -4.95
CA GLY A 110 14.18 13.49 -4.53
C GLY A 110 14.91 12.97 -3.30
N ASP A 111 16.12 13.48 -3.00
CA ASP A 111 16.96 13.09 -1.85
C ASP A 111 17.02 14.16 -0.75
N ASN A 112 16.30 15.28 -0.89
CA ASN A 112 16.41 16.42 0.01
C ASN A 112 16.00 16.10 1.45
N TYR A 113 15.09 15.14 1.62
CA TYR A 113 14.56 14.70 2.93
C TYR A 113 15.12 13.34 3.36
N CYS A 114 16.01 12.73 2.59
CA CYS A 114 16.67 11.48 2.90
C CYS A 114 17.93 11.71 3.77
N TYR A 115 18.30 10.72 4.61
CA TYR A 115 19.53 10.72 5.40
C TYR A 115 19.66 11.87 6.42
N ASN A 116 18.58 12.17 7.15
CA ASN A 116 18.54 13.26 8.16
C ASN A 116 18.88 14.66 7.60
N ARG A 117 18.75 14.86 6.28
CA ARG A 117 19.06 16.15 5.64
C ARG A 117 17.88 17.12 5.62
N GLY A 118 16.65 16.63 5.84
CA GLY A 118 15.41 17.41 5.71
C GLY A 118 15.33 18.67 6.56
N GLU A 119 15.94 18.68 7.75
CA GLU A 119 15.92 19.85 8.65
C GLU A 119 16.39 21.15 7.98
N GLY A 120 17.31 21.06 7.02
CA GLY A 120 17.81 22.21 6.26
C GLY A 120 16.74 22.88 5.39
N TYR A 121 15.66 22.19 5.07
CA TYR A 121 14.56 22.68 4.22
C TYR A 121 13.33 23.10 5.04
N TYR A 122 13.18 22.67 6.28
CA TYR A 122 11.98 22.89 7.11
C TYR A 122 11.53 24.33 7.21
N ALA A 123 12.47 25.27 7.32
CA ALA A 123 12.13 26.69 7.39
C ALA A 123 11.66 27.25 6.04
N LEU A 124 12.23 26.76 4.93
CA LEU A 124 11.79 27.11 3.57
C LEU A 124 10.37 26.58 3.32
N ASP A 125 10.11 25.33 3.69
CA ASP A 125 8.81 24.70 3.49
C ASP A 125 7.72 25.40 4.29
N ARG A 126 8.01 25.74 5.56
CA ARG A 126 7.08 26.55 6.39
C ARG A 126 6.85 27.93 5.80
N PHE A 127 7.88 28.56 5.22
CA PHE A 127 7.72 29.84 4.52
C PHE A 127 6.78 29.69 3.31
N ILE A 128 6.99 28.68 2.45
CA ILE A 128 6.13 28.40 1.28
C ILE A 128 4.69 28.15 1.76
N ARG A 129 4.51 27.33 2.75
CA ARG A 129 3.20 26.98 3.28
C ARG A 129 2.45 28.18 3.88
N ALA A 130 3.16 29.07 4.54
CA ALA A 130 2.60 30.31 5.09
C ALA A 130 2.06 31.28 4.01
N GLN A 131 2.45 31.11 2.75
CA GLN A 131 1.88 31.88 1.63
C GLN A 131 0.53 31.31 1.12
N GLY A 132 0.01 30.22 1.71
CA GLY A 132 -1.27 29.62 1.37
C GLY A 132 -1.33 28.99 -0.02
N LYS A 133 -0.19 28.62 -0.60
CA LYS A 133 -0.10 28.03 -1.93
C LYS A 133 -0.15 26.51 -1.87
N PRO A 134 -0.80 25.81 -2.83
CA PRO A 134 -0.62 24.39 -3.01
C PRO A 134 0.87 24.03 -3.12
N TYR A 135 1.32 23.01 -2.37
CA TYR A 135 2.72 22.65 -2.27
C TYR A 135 2.92 21.15 -2.41
N MET A 136 3.75 20.73 -3.36
CA MET A 136 4.00 19.33 -3.69
C MET A 136 5.47 18.98 -3.50
N LEU A 137 5.73 17.82 -2.90
CA LEU A 137 7.04 17.16 -2.92
C LEU A 137 7.03 16.05 -3.97
N LEU A 138 7.88 16.18 -4.99
CA LEU A 138 7.91 15.30 -6.15
C LEU A 138 9.06 14.30 -6.06
N GLY A 139 8.75 13.00 -6.19
CA GLY A 139 9.71 11.94 -6.41
C GLY A 139 10.65 11.68 -5.24
N CYS A 140 10.14 11.73 -3.99
CA CYS A 140 10.99 11.51 -2.82
C CYS A 140 11.32 10.04 -2.55
N SER A 141 12.51 9.79 -1.98
CA SER A 141 12.85 8.59 -1.24
C SER A 141 13.26 8.96 0.18
N ILE A 142 12.80 8.19 1.15
CA ILE A 142 12.99 8.47 2.57
C ILE A 142 13.34 7.16 3.28
N GLU A 143 14.40 7.17 4.08
CA GLU A 143 14.71 6.04 4.95
C GLU A 143 13.61 5.91 6.01
N PRO A 144 13.00 4.71 6.17
CA PRO A 144 11.93 4.51 7.17
C PRO A 144 12.32 4.95 8.57
N ASP A 145 13.57 4.73 8.97
CA ASP A 145 14.10 5.10 10.30
C ASP A 145 14.19 6.60 10.56
N ASP A 146 14.11 7.43 9.51
CA ASP A 146 14.13 8.90 9.64
C ASP A 146 12.74 9.47 9.96
N LEU A 147 11.65 8.76 9.63
CA LEU A 147 10.28 9.24 9.78
C LEU A 147 9.84 9.49 11.24
N PRO A 148 10.14 8.61 12.20
CA PRO A 148 9.73 8.80 13.61
C PRO A 148 10.35 10.03 14.26
N ARG A 149 11.44 10.56 13.73
CA ARG A 149 12.23 11.70 14.30
C ARG A 149 11.66 13.08 13.97
N GLY A 150 10.36 13.16 13.65
CA GLY A 150 9.66 14.42 13.34
C GLY A 150 9.52 14.72 11.84
N LEU A 151 10.16 13.96 10.96
CA LEU A 151 10.05 14.14 9.52
C LEU A 151 8.63 13.86 9.02
N ALA A 152 7.96 12.81 9.51
CA ALA A 152 6.58 12.52 9.14
C ALA A 152 5.61 13.68 9.44
N ALA A 153 5.78 14.33 10.61
CA ALA A 153 4.98 15.50 10.96
C ALA A 153 5.23 16.67 10.02
N HIS A 154 6.49 16.85 9.59
CA HIS A 154 6.85 17.89 8.64
C HIS A 154 6.28 17.63 7.24
N LEU A 155 6.34 16.39 6.76
CA LEU A 155 5.85 16.02 5.43
C LEU A 155 4.32 16.19 5.27
N ARG A 156 3.57 16.24 6.37
CA ARG A 156 2.13 16.60 6.35
C ARG A 156 1.87 18.06 5.94
N LEU A 157 2.90 18.90 5.82
CA LEU A 157 2.76 20.25 5.29
C LEU A 157 2.53 20.26 3.77
N PHE A 158 2.86 19.19 3.06
CA PHE A 158 2.67 19.10 1.63
C PHE A 158 1.27 18.60 1.27
N ASP A 159 0.67 19.19 0.24
CA ASP A 159 -0.64 18.77 -0.27
C ASP A 159 -0.56 17.48 -1.10
N ALA A 160 0.64 17.18 -1.65
CA ALA A 160 0.96 15.88 -2.26
C ALA A 160 2.46 15.56 -2.04
N VAL A 161 2.74 14.30 -1.71
CA VAL A 161 4.09 13.74 -1.60
C VAL A 161 4.16 12.52 -2.50
N THR A 162 4.79 12.61 -3.66
CA THR A 162 4.97 11.44 -4.53
C THR A 162 6.17 10.63 -4.08
N ALA A 163 5.91 9.39 -3.65
CA ALA A 163 6.93 8.42 -3.30
C ALA A 163 7.29 7.61 -4.53
N ARG A 164 8.58 7.60 -4.90
CA ARG A 164 9.05 7.00 -6.17
C ARG A 164 9.32 5.50 -6.10
N GLU A 165 9.24 4.88 -4.93
CA GLU A 165 9.35 3.44 -4.74
C GLU A 165 8.53 2.97 -3.52
N SER A 166 8.24 1.66 -3.47
CA SER A 166 7.30 1.08 -2.52
C SER A 166 7.74 1.21 -1.06
N ILE A 167 9.03 1.09 -0.74
CA ILE A 167 9.54 1.16 0.64
C ILE A 167 9.22 2.53 1.25
N THR A 168 9.50 3.61 0.52
CA THR A 168 9.14 4.98 0.95
C THR A 168 7.64 5.16 1.08
N TYR A 169 6.85 4.69 0.09
CA TYR A 169 5.41 4.84 0.13
C TYR A 169 4.78 4.10 1.33
N GLU A 170 5.18 2.85 1.56
CA GLU A 170 4.73 2.05 2.70
C GLU A 170 5.06 2.77 4.02
N ALA A 171 6.31 3.23 4.18
CA ALA A 171 6.75 3.93 5.38
C ALA A 171 6.00 5.26 5.61
N LEU A 172 5.75 6.05 4.57
CA LEU A 172 4.95 7.28 4.67
C LEU A 172 3.52 6.99 5.13
N CYS A 173 2.90 5.95 4.61
CA CYS A 173 1.56 5.50 5.01
C CYS A 173 1.54 5.04 6.48
N GLU A 174 2.51 4.23 6.90
CA GLU A 174 2.65 3.76 8.29
C GLU A 174 2.80 4.90 9.28
N HIS A 175 3.45 6.00 8.88
CA HIS A 175 3.62 7.18 9.72
C HIS A 175 2.56 8.27 9.50
N GLY A 176 1.44 7.92 8.84
CA GLY A 176 0.26 8.79 8.71
C GLY A 176 0.50 10.05 7.85
N VAL A 177 1.38 9.99 6.85
CA VAL A 177 1.53 11.04 5.83
C VAL A 177 0.44 10.85 4.78
N ILE A 178 -0.73 11.43 5.04
CA ILE A 178 -1.94 11.21 4.24
C ILE A 178 -1.86 11.76 2.81
N SER A 179 -0.96 12.69 2.54
CA SER A 179 -0.71 13.24 1.21
C SER A 179 0.22 12.38 0.35
N ALA A 180 0.66 11.20 0.84
CA ALA A 180 1.51 10.29 0.08
C ALA A 180 0.78 9.70 -1.13
N VAL A 181 1.43 9.74 -2.29
CA VAL A 181 0.95 9.20 -3.57
C VAL A 181 2.01 8.25 -4.11
N PRO A 182 1.66 6.99 -4.43
CA PRO A 182 2.61 6.08 -5.09
C PRO A 182 2.74 6.49 -6.56
N ALA A 183 3.87 7.11 -6.91
CA ALA A 183 4.17 7.51 -8.28
C ALA A 183 5.66 7.30 -8.53
N HIS A 184 5.99 6.29 -9.32
CA HIS A 184 7.38 5.96 -9.62
C HIS A 184 8.14 7.16 -10.20
N ASP A 185 9.46 7.11 -10.09
CA ASP A 185 10.33 8.21 -10.51
C ASP A 185 10.01 8.68 -11.95
N THR A 186 9.82 9.98 -12.13
CA THR A 186 9.46 10.54 -13.45
C THR A 186 10.55 10.35 -14.50
N ALA A 187 11.82 10.15 -14.08
CA ALA A 187 12.91 9.86 -15.01
C ALA A 187 12.73 8.55 -15.82
N PHE A 188 11.84 7.64 -15.41
CA PHE A 188 11.42 6.51 -16.26
C PHE A 188 10.71 6.96 -17.52
N LEU A 189 10.13 8.17 -17.57
CA LEU A 189 9.47 8.76 -18.72
C LEU A 189 10.43 9.49 -19.67
N LEU A 190 11.68 9.75 -19.25
CA LEU A 190 12.66 10.48 -20.04
C LEU A 190 12.89 9.79 -21.39
N PRO A 191 12.77 10.49 -22.54
CA PRO A 191 13.11 9.90 -23.84
C PRO A 191 14.61 9.71 -24.00
N ALA A 192 15.03 8.68 -24.72
CA ALA A 192 16.40 8.49 -25.17
C ALA A 192 16.62 9.24 -26.47
N VAL A 193 17.76 9.93 -26.60
CA VAL A 193 18.17 10.62 -27.84
C VAL A 193 19.44 9.94 -28.39
N ALA A 194 19.33 9.39 -29.58
CA ALA A 194 20.46 8.77 -30.24
C ALA A 194 21.48 9.81 -30.72
N LYS A 195 22.76 9.58 -30.40
CA LYS A 195 23.90 10.36 -30.90
C LYS A 195 25.02 9.37 -31.28
N ALA A 196 25.99 9.83 -32.07
CA ALA A 196 27.18 9.04 -32.38
C ALA A 196 27.88 8.58 -31.09
N LEU A 197 28.22 7.31 -31.04
CA LEU A 197 28.96 6.71 -29.94
C LEU A 197 30.47 6.90 -30.13
N PRO A 198 31.26 6.95 -29.05
CA PRO A 198 32.72 7.04 -29.18
C PRO A 198 33.30 5.79 -29.81
N ASP A 199 34.44 5.92 -30.51
CA ASP A 199 35.17 4.80 -31.08
C ASP A 199 35.54 3.80 -29.97
N GLY A 200 35.40 2.51 -30.26
CA GLY A 200 35.56 1.43 -29.27
C GLY A 200 34.31 1.04 -28.49
N PHE A 201 33.17 1.78 -28.65
CA PHE A 201 31.90 1.37 -28.13
C PHE A 201 31.19 0.42 -29.11
N ALA A 202 31.09 -0.85 -28.77
CA ALA A 202 30.40 -1.85 -29.58
C ALA A 202 28.92 -1.91 -29.17
N GLU A 203 28.00 -1.40 -30.01
CA GLU A 203 26.54 -1.39 -29.72
C GLU A 203 26.02 -2.81 -29.50
N GLY A 204 25.29 -3.03 -28.39
CA GLY A 204 24.75 -4.34 -28.02
C GLY A 204 25.79 -5.33 -27.44
N ASN A 205 27.08 -4.96 -27.46
CA ASN A 205 28.17 -5.77 -26.90
C ASN A 205 29.11 -4.95 -25.98
N THR A 206 28.57 -4.00 -25.26
CA THR A 206 29.31 -3.13 -24.33
C THR A 206 28.71 -3.18 -22.92
N VAL A 207 29.56 -3.26 -21.93
CA VAL A 207 29.20 -3.11 -20.51
C VAL A 207 29.40 -1.65 -20.10
N GLY A 208 28.30 -0.99 -19.68
CA GLY A 208 28.38 0.37 -19.15
C GLY A 208 28.74 0.37 -17.66
N ILE A 209 29.63 1.26 -17.28
CA ILE A 209 30.07 1.45 -15.89
C ILE A 209 29.89 2.90 -15.48
N ASN A 210 29.13 3.13 -14.38
CA ASN A 210 29.08 4.40 -13.70
C ASN A 210 29.64 4.25 -12.27
N LEU A 211 30.70 4.94 -11.99
CA LEU A 211 31.37 5.00 -10.69
C LEU A 211 31.32 6.42 -10.14
N SER A 212 31.06 6.55 -8.85
CA SER A 212 30.85 7.85 -8.20
C SER A 212 31.80 8.05 -7.02
N PRO A 213 32.38 9.25 -6.84
CA PRO A 213 33.14 9.58 -5.62
C PRO A 213 32.30 9.42 -4.34
N LEU A 214 30.98 9.49 -4.45
CA LEU A 214 30.10 9.34 -3.30
C LEU A 214 30.14 7.93 -2.73
N ILE A 215 30.08 6.89 -3.55
CA ILE A 215 30.14 5.50 -3.06
C ILE A 215 31.51 5.15 -2.51
N GLN A 216 32.59 5.73 -3.05
CA GLN A 216 33.92 5.58 -2.49
C GLN A 216 34.06 6.15 -1.07
N ARG A 217 33.31 7.22 -0.74
CA ARG A 217 33.26 7.79 0.63
C ARG A 217 32.46 6.94 1.62
N LEU A 218 31.63 6.02 1.12
CA LEU A 218 30.75 5.17 1.90
C LEU A 218 31.24 3.72 1.98
N GLU A 219 32.40 3.42 1.41
CA GLU A 219 32.99 2.08 1.41
C GLU A 219 33.38 1.63 2.82
N SER A 220 33.35 0.32 3.05
CA SER A 220 33.68 -0.28 4.35
C SER A 220 35.17 -0.31 4.64
N LYS A 221 35.99 -0.33 3.56
CA LYS A 221 37.46 -0.40 3.60
C LYS A 221 38.04 0.52 2.53
N PRO A 222 38.94 1.44 2.86
CA PRO A 222 39.51 2.39 1.91
C PRO A 222 40.07 1.72 0.66
N GLY A 223 39.63 2.18 -0.51
CA GLY A 223 40.09 1.70 -1.82
C GLY A 223 39.43 0.45 -2.34
N ILE A 224 38.61 -0.26 -1.52
CA ILE A 224 37.98 -1.52 -1.94
C ILE A 224 37.03 -1.32 -3.12
N THR A 225 36.34 -0.20 -3.18
CA THR A 225 35.42 0.11 -4.30
C THR A 225 36.19 0.20 -5.61
N MET A 226 37.25 0.99 -5.66
CA MET A 226 38.03 1.16 -6.88
C MET A 226 38.66 -0.18 -7.32
N GLU A 227 39.16 -0.96 -6.37
CA GLU A 227 39.75 -2.26 -6.67
C GLU A 227 38.74 -3.26 -7.28
N ASN A 228 37.49 -3.27 -6.75
CA ASN A 228 36.42 -4.05 -7.32
C ASN A 228 36.11 -3.64 -8.78
N TYR A 229 36.09 -2.35 -9.08
CA TYR A 229 35.83 -1.87 -10.45
C TYR A 229 37.01 -2.22 -11.39
N ARG A 230 38.27 -2.16 -10.91
CA ARG A 230 39.46 -2.60 -11.70
C ARG A 230 39.38 -4.08 -12.02
N ARG A 231 39.08 -4.91 -11.02
CA ARG A 231 38.93 -6.36 -11.21
C ARG A 231 37.81 -6.69 -12.18
N LEU A 232 36.67 -6.00 -12.05
CA LEU A 232 35.54 -6.18 -12.97
C LEU A 232 35.92 -5.82 -14.41
N VAL A 233 36.55 -4.66 -14.65
CA VAL A 233 36.99 -4.27 -16.01
C VAL A 233 37.96 -5.30 -16.58
N ARG A 234 38.95 -5.71 -15.81
CA ARG A 234 39.91 -6.73 -16.23
C ARG A 234 39.23 -8.06 -16.56
N HIS A 235 38.32 -8.52 -15.69
CA HIS A 235 37.55 -9.75 -15.90
C HIS A 235 36.76 -9.69 -17.22
N ILE A 236 36.02 -8.59 -17.48
CA ILE A 236 35.26 -8.41 -18.72
C ILE A 236 36.19 -8.50 -19.94
N LEU A 237 37.34 -7.83 -19.90
CA LEU A 237 38.31 -7.81 -21.01
C LEU A 237 38.98 -9.14 -21.25
N ASP A 238 39.27 -9.90 -20.20
CA ASP A 238 40.00 -11.17 -20.27
C ASP A 238 39.10 -12.36 -20.63
N THR A 239 37.80 -12.32 -20.20
CA THR A 239 36.89 -13.46 -20.33
C THR A 239 35.84 -13.29 -21.42
N THR A 240 35.71 -12.10 -22.00
CA THR A 240 34.67 -11.78 -23.01
C THR A 240 35.27 -10.94 -24.16
N ASP A 241 34.51 -10.82 -25.25
CA ASP A 241 34.76 -9.88 -26.35
C ASP A 241 34.08 -8.50 -26.16
N MET A 242 33.38 -8.29 -25.04
CA MET A 242 32.67 -7.05 -24.76
C MET A 242 33.60 -5.85 -24.56
N SER A 243 33.16 -4.69 -25.01
CA SER A 243 33.76 -3.39 -24.66
C SER A 243 33.25 -2.90 -23.32
N VAL A 244 33.93 -1.92 -22.73
CA VAL A 244 33.55 -1.24 -21.52
C VAL A 244 33.34 0.26 -21.78
N ALA A 245 32.17 0.80 -21.48
CA ALA A 245 31.87 2.22 -21.59
C ALA A 245 31.77 2.87 -20.22
N LEU A 246 32.64 3.82 -19.93
CA LEU A 246 32.64 4.60 -18.69
C LEU A 246 31.70 5.79 -18.85
N ILE A 247 30.63 5.87 -18.05
CA ILE A 247 29.53 6.82 -18.23
C ILE A 247 29.41 7.73 -17.01
N PRO A 248 29.89 9.01 -17.11
CA PRO A 248 29.69 9.99 -16.04
C PRO A 248 28.21 10.44 -16.00
N HIS A 249 27.68 10.65 -14.81
CA HIS A 249 26.30 11.12 -14.63
C HIS A 249 26.19 12.33 -13.70
N VAL A 250 27.23 12.67 -12.95
CA VAL A 250 27.38 13.90 -12.17
C VAL A 250 28.71 14.51 -12.51
N VAL A 251 28.69 15.79 -12.93
CA VAL A 251 29.87 16.50 -13.45
C VAL A 251 30.14 17.84 -12.74
N TRP A 252 29.54 18.05 -11.56
CA TRP A 252 29.86 19.22 -10.72
C TRP A 252 31.12 19.03 -9.88
N GLU A 253 31.77 20.14 -9.51
CA GLU A 253 33.11 20.17 -8.89
C GLU A 253 33.28 19.26 -7.67
N GLU A 254 32.27 19.21 -6.75
CA GLU A 254 32.40 18.46 -5.50
C GLU A 254 32.10 16.95 -5.61
N GLY A 255 31.71 16.45 -6.77
CA GLY A 255 31.27 15.05 -6.93
C GLY A 255 31.35 14.53 -8.36
N ASP A 256 32.37 14.96 -9.11
CA ASP A 256 32.58 14.66 -10.53
C ASP A 256 32.89 13.19 -10.74
N ASP A 257 31.98 12.45 -11.36
CA ASP A 257 32.13 11.04 -11.70
C ASP A 257 33.30 10.80 -12.66
N ARG A 258 33.68 11.82 -13.46
CA ARG A 258 34.78 11.70 -14.43
C ARG A 258 36.15 11.45 -13.73
N LEU A 259 36.31 11.90 -12.49
CA LEU A 259 37.57 11.73 -11.76
C LEU A 259 37.94 10.25 -11.53
N PRO A 260 37.12 9.45 -10.86
CA PRO A 260 37.41 8.02 -10.70
C PRO A 260 37.32 7.23 -12.00
N LEU A 261 36.44 7.64 -12.95
CA LEU A 261 36.33 6.97 -14.26
C LEU A 261 37.58 7.18 -15.12
N ARG A 262 38.25 8.34 -15.07
CA ARG A 262 39.52 8.57 -15.76
C ARG A 262 40.64 7.65 -15.28
N GLN A 263 40.68 7.34 -13.98
CA GLN A 263 41.67 6.40 -13.45
C GLN A 263 41.51 5.00 -14.09
N LEU A 264 40.26 4.56 -14.28
CA LEU A 264 40.00 3.29 -15.01
C LEU A 264 40.34 3.43 -16.49
N LEU A 265 39.97 4.53 -17.15
CA LEU A 265 40.30 4.76 -18.54
C LEU A 265 41.79 4.72 -18.79
N ASP A 266 42.58 5.44 -18.00
CA ASP A 266 44.05 5.53 -18.15
C ASP A 266 44.69 4.16 -17.92
N GLU A 267 44.24 3.38 -16.95
CA GLU A 267 44.78 2.04 -16.65
C GLU A 267 44.55 1.04 -17.81
N PHE A 268 43.41 1.13 -18.52
CA PHE A 268 43.02 0.18 -19.57
C PHE A 268 43.08 0.78 -20.99
N ALA A 269 43.66 1.99 -21.16
CA ALA A 269 43.68 2.69 -22.45
C ALA A 269 44.35 1.87 -23.58
N GLY A 270 45.36 1.05 -23.25
CA GLY A 270 46.08 0.22 -24.24
C GLY A 270 45.26 -0.91 -24.84
N THR A 271 44.08 -1.21 -24.34
CA THR A 271 43.25 -2.32 -24.82
C THR A 271 42.37 -1.95 -26.03
N GLY A 272 42.13 -0.67 -26.30
CA GLY A 272 41.21 -0.18 -27.34
C GLY A 272 39.74 -0.51 -27.09
N ARG A 273 39.40 -1.19 -25.99
CA ARG A 273 38.04 -1.67 -25.64
C ARG A 273 37.43 -0.94 -24.45
N VAL A 274 38.13 0.01 -23.81
CA VAL A 274 37.61 0.84 -22.72
C VAL A 274 37.51 2.27 -23.19
N VAL A 275 36.32 2.83 -23.16
CA VAL A 275 36.03 4.18 -23.68
C VAL A 275 35.28 5.02 -22.68
N MET A 276 35.47 6.33 -22.71
CA MET A 276 34.68 7.31 -21.91
C MET A 276 33.58 7.92 -22.78
N VAL A 277 32.32 7.79 -22.35
CA VAL A 277 31.21 8.50 -23.00
C VAL A 277 31.35 9.99 -22.68
N PRO A 278 31.40 10.90 -23.68
CA PRO A 278 31.46 12.33 -23.46
C PRO A 278 30.27 12.86 -22.66
N ASP A 279 30.50 13.89 -21.85
CA ASP A 279 29.44 14.61 -21.14
C ASP A 279 28.43 15.22 -22.11
N ALA A 280 27.13 14.96 -21.85
CA ALA A 280 26.01 15.43 -22.65
C ALA A 280 24.76 15.57 -21.79
N ASP A 281 23.67 16.08 -22.32
CA ASP A 281 22.40 16.10 -21.63
C ASP A 281 21.90 14.68 -21.27
N CYS A 282 21.04 14.60 -20.25
CA CYS A 282 20.59 13.30 -19.71
C CYS A 282 19.90 12.40 -20.74
N ARG A 283 19.28 12.95 -21.81
CA ARG A 283 18.62 12.17 -22.88
C ARG A 283 19.65 11.50 -23.81
N VAL A 284 20.73 12.21 -24.11
CA VAL A 284 21.85 11.67 -24.92
C VAL A 284 22.60 10.61 -24.13
N LEU A 285 22.87 10.85 -22.84
CA LEU A 285 23.46 9.83 -21.96
C LEU A 285 22.56 8.59 -21.87
N LYS A 286 21.24 8.77 -21.75
CA LYS A 286 20.27 7.68 -21.80
C LYS A 286 20.31 6.96 -23.17
N GLY A 287 20.50 7.69 -24.26
CA GLY A 287 20.66 7.10 -25.60
C GLY A 287 21.90 6.23 -25.74
N ALA A 288 23.02 6.57 -25.09
CA ALA A 288 24.19 5.72 -24.99
C ALA A 288 23.92 4.48 -24.11
N ILE A 289 23.32 4.68 -22.92
CA ILE A 289 22.96 3.60 -21.99
C ILE A 289 22.01 2.59 -22.64
N ALA A 290 21.03 3.04 -23.42
CA ALA A 290 20.06 2.18 -24.10
C ALA A 290 20.67 1.18 -25.09
N ARG A 291 21.90 1.44 -25.55
CA ARG A 291 22.65 0.61 -26.51
C ARG A 291 23.68 -0.33 -25.86
N LEU A 292 23.67 -0.41 -24.53
CA LEU A 292 24.51 -1.33 -23.78
C LEU A 292 23.93 -2.74 -23.73
N ARG A 293 24.81 -3.71 -23.54
CA ARG A 293 24.41 -5.07 -23.18
C ARG A 293 24.09 -5.20 -21.70
N PHE A 294 24.95 -4.65 -20.84
CA PHE A 294 24.80 -4.63 -19.38
C PHE A 294 25.14 -3.25 -18.81
N PHE A 295 24.63 -2.94 -17.64
CA PHE A 295 24.98 -1.70 -16.93
C PHE A 295 25.27 -1.95 -15.45
N ILE A 296 26.38 -1.39 -14.96
CA ILE A 296 26.73 -1.36 -13.53
C ILE A 296 26.74 0.09 -13.07
N GLY A 297 25.77 0.49 -12.24
CA GLY A 297 25.53 1.89 -11.92
C GLY A 297 25.55 2.21 -10.44
N ALA A 298 26.25 3.31 -10.09
CA ALA A 298 26.27 3.88 -8.75
C ALA A 298 25.29 5.05 -8.58
N ARG A 299 24.87 5.69 -9.68
CA ARG A 299 23.93 6.80 -9.69
C ARG A 299 22.53 6.29 -10.06
N THR A 300 21.55 6.55 -9.17
CA THR A 300 20.16 6.06 -9.34
C THR A 300 19.56 6.43 -10.69
N HIS A 301 19.73 7.67 -11.18
CA HIS A 301 19.13 8.06 -12.45
C HIS A 301 19.84 7.46 -13.66
N ALA A 302 21.12 7.09 -13.55
CA ALA A 302 21.80 6.28 -14.57
C ALA A 302 21.23 4.85 -14.59
N THR A 303 20.96 4.24 -13.43
CA THR A 303 20.33 2.93 -13.36
C THR A 303 18.87 2.97 -13.82
N ILE A 304 18.12 4.05 -13.54
CA ILE A 304 16.77 4.28 -14.08
C ILE A 304 16.81 4.38 -15.62
N ALA A 305 17.81 5.08 -16.19
CA ALA A 305 17.99 5.15 -17.62
C ALA A 305 18.20 3.76 -18.25
N ALA A 306 19.00 2.90 -17.61
CA ALA A 306 19.23 1.53 -18.04
C ALA A 306 17.97 0.65 -17.91
N TYR A 307 17.35 0.60 -16.74
CA TYR A 307 16.10 -0.15 -16.51
C TYR A 307 15.01 0.24 -17.49
N SER A 308 14.79 1.56 -17.66
CA SER A 308 13.76 2.07 -18.56
C SER A 308 14.06 1.82 -20.04
N SER A 309 15.28 1.44 -20.37
CA SER A 309 15.70 1.05 -21.71
C SER A 309 15.79 -0.48 -21.90
N GLY A 310 15.42 -1.27 -20.88
CA GLY A 310 15.44 -2.73 -20.93
C GLY A 310 16.83 -3.34 -20.79
N VAL A 311 17.82 -2.59 -20.28
CA VAL A 311 19.20 -3.04 -20.08
C VAL A 311 19.33 -3.72 -18.72
N PRO A 312 19.78 -4.99 -18.64
CA PRO A 312 20.10 -5.65 -17.40
C PRO A 312 21.11 -4.84 -16.58
N THR A 313 20.76 -4.57 -15.32
CA THR A 313 21.48 -3.59 -14.51
C THR A 313 21.76 -4.12 -13.12
N LEU A 314 23.02 -4.02 -12.70
CA LEU A 314 23.47 -4.21 -11.32
C LEU A 314 23.68 -2.84 -10.66
N VAL A 315 23.06 -2.62 -9.52
CA VAL A 315 23.21 -1.35 -8.79
C VAL A 315 24.24 -1.51 -7.69
N VAL A 316 25.29 -0.68 -7.71
CA VAL A 316 26.19 -0.53 -6.56
C VAL A 316 25.58 0.54 -5.65
N GLY A 317 24.72 0.08 -4.73
CA GLY A 317 23.80 0.94 -3.98
C GLY A 317 24.29 1.26 -2.58
N TYR A 318 23.69 2.27 -1.97
CA TYR A 318 23.91 2.65 -0.57
C TYR A 318 22.61 3.15 0.11
N SER A 319 21.47 3.02 -0.56
CA SER A 319 20.27 3.75 -0.13
C SER A 319 18.97 2.97 -0.38
N VAL A 320 17.91 3.36 0.37
CA VAL A 320 16.55 2.84 0.25
C VAL A 320 16.02 2.91 -1.18
N LYS A 321 16.34 3.96 -1.94
CA LYS A 321 15.87 4.13 -3.33
C LYS A 321 16.35 3.03 -4.27
N ALA A 322 17.61 2.60 -4.14
CA ALA A 322 18.14 1.50 -4.95
C ALA A 322 17.40 0.19 -4.63
N ARG A 323 17.22 -0.08 -3.34
CA ARG A 323 16.50 -1.25 -2.82
C ARG A 323 15.04 -1.25 -3.24
N GLY A 324 14.33 -0.13 -3.04
CA GLY A 324 12.92 0.03 -3.36
C GLY A 324 12.64 -0.15 -4.85
N ILE A 325 13.44 0.50 -5.74
CA ILE A 325 13.27 0.34 -7.20
C ILE A 325 13.52 -1.11 -7.63
N ALA A 326 14.56 -1.77 -7.11
CA ALA A 326 14.84 -3.17 -7.44
C ALA A 326 13.70 -4.08 -6.96
N ARG A 327 13.20 -3.89 -5.73
CA ARG A 327 12.05 -4.61 -5.18
C ARG A 327 10.80 -4.43 -6.04
N ASP A 328 10.52 -3.23 -6.52
CA ASP A 328 9.37 -2.94 -7.36
C ASP A 328 9.46 -3.60 -8.75
N LEU A 329 10.67 -3.61 -9.35
CA LEU A 329 10.88 -4.18 -10.68
C LEU A 329 10.98 -5.72 -10.66
N PHE A 330 11.68 -6.29 -9.67
CA PHE A 330 12.05 -7.71 -9.67
C PHE A 330 11.39 -8.52 -8.53
N GLY A 331 10.70 -7.84 -7.58
CA GLY A 331 10.08 -8.48 -6.41
C GLY A 331 11.03 -8.69 -5.23
N THR A 332 12.34 -8.47 -5.42
CA THR A 332 13.40 -8.53 -4.41
C THR A 332 14.51 -7.55 -4.74
N GLU A 333 15.29 -7.15 -3.74
CA GLU A 333 16.54 -6.39 -3.92
C GLU A 333 17.76 -7.29 -4.01
N ASP A 334 17.64 -8.56 -3.58
CA ASP A 334 18.74 -9.52 -3.52
C ASP A 334 19.33 -9.77 -4.91
N HIS A 335 20.66 -9.70 -5.02
CA HIS A 335 21.45 -9.80 -6.24
C HIS A 335 21.30 -8.66 -7.26
N TYR A 336 20.24 -7.82 -7.18
CA TYR A 336 20.06 -6.67 -8.07
C TYR A 336 20.71 -5.40 -7.51
N VAL A 337 20.87 -5.34 -6.18
CA VAL A 337 21.56 -4.26 -5.49
C VAL A 337 22.70 -4.85 -4.66
N LEU A 338 23.92 -4.41 -4.97
CA LEU A 338 25.12 -4.72 -4.18
C LEU A 338 25.42 -3.50 -3.28
N PRO A 339 25.18 -3.58 -1.95
CA PRO A 339 25.50 -2.47 -1.07
C PRO A 339 27.01 -2.19 -1.05
N VAL A 340 27.44 -0.97 -1.30
CA VAL A 340 28.87 -0.64 -1.32
C VAL A 340 29.56 -0.97 0.02
N GLN A 341 28.82 -0.89 1.12
CA GLN A 341 29.29 -1.25 2.46
C GLN A 341 29.50 -2.76 2.63
N SER A 342 28.94 -3.60 1.74
CA SER A 342 29.13 -5.05 1.78
C SER A 342 30.34 -5.55 1.03
N LEU A 343 31.03 -4.69 0.26
CA LEU A 343 32.28 -5.05 -0.43
C LEU A 343 33.36 -5.39 0.60
N LYS A 344 33.84 -6.64 0.56
CA LYS A 344 34.85 -7.19 1.48
C LYS A 344 36.10 -7.63 0.75
N THR A 345 35.93 -8.19 -0.44
CA THR A 345 36.99 -8.71 -1.30
C THR A 345 37.04 -7.94 -2.63
N PRO A 346 38.16 -7.95 -3.36
CA PRO A 346 38.26 -7.31 -4.67
C PRO A 346 37.36 -7.89 -5.76
N ASP A 347 36.84 -9.10 -5.56
CA ASP A 347 36.11 -9.86 -6.57
C ASP A 347 34.58 -9.87 -6.35
N ASP A 348 34.10 -9.20 -5.31
CA ASP A 348 32.65 -9.19 -4.96
C ASP A 348 31.78 -8.61 -6.09
N LEU A 349 32.24 -7.55 -6.77
CA LEU A 349 31.54 -6.94 -7.89
C LEU A 349 31.59 -7.82 -9.15
N THR A 350 32.70 -8.53 -9.37
CA THR A 350 32.87 -9.50 -10.47
C THR A 350 31.89 -10.66 -10.30
N ALA A 351 31.81 -11.24 -9.12
CA ALA A 351 30.83 -12.29 -8.82
C ALA A 351 29.37 -11.86 -9.02
N ALA A 352 29.04 -10.62 -8.63
CA ALA A 352 27.72 -10.05 -8.85
C ALA A 352 27.42 -9.81 -10.35
N PHE A 353 28.41 -9.40 -11.13
CA PHE A 353 28.30 -9.27 -12.58
C PHE A 353 28.08 -10.63 -13.26
N ASP A 354 28.83 -11.66 -12.90
CA ASP A 354 28.68 -13.01 -13.45
C ASP A 354 27.28 -13.57 -13.16
N TRP A 355 26.76 -13.32 -11.96
CA TRP A 355 25.39 -13.69 -11.62
C TRP A 355 24.36 -13.00 -12.54
N MET A 356 24.54 -11.70 -12.80
CA MET A 356 23.67 -10.92 -13.70
C MET A 356 23.81 -11.41 -15.14
N ALA A 357 25.04 -11.63 -15.64
CA ALA A 357 25.31 -12.07 -17.00
C ALA A 357 24.67 -13.42 -17.30
N ALA A 358 24.70 -14.35 -16.33
CA ALA A 358 24.04 -15.65 -16.45
C ALA A 358 22.51 -15.57 -16.54
N ARG A 359 21.90 -14.39 -16.26
CA ARG A 359 20.45 -14.17 -16.25
C ARG A 359 20.01 -13.06 -17.21
N GLU A 360 20.81 -12.75 -18.21
CA GLU A 360 20.55 -11.66 -19.15
C GLU A 360 19.13 -11.70 -19.73
N GLU A 361 18.73 -12.83 -20.31
CA GLU A 361 17.43 -12.97 -20.96
C GLU A 361 16.24 -12.91 -19.97
N GLU A 362 16.41 -13.46 -18.78
CA GLU A 362 15.41 -13.38 -17.70
C GLU A 362 15.18 -11.93 -17.29
N MET A 363 16.26 -11.18 -17.05
CA MET A 363 16.16 -9.77 -16.66
C MET A 363 15.58 -8.90 -17.77
N ARG A 364 16.01 -9.12 -19.04
CA ARG A 364 15.44 -8.40 -20.20
C ARG A 364 13.96 -8.67 -20.35
N ARG A 365 13.53 -9.93 -20.25
CA ARG A 365 12.13 -10.32 -20.31
C ARG A 365 11.35 -9.63 -19.19
N ARG A 366 11.83 -9.71 -17.96
CA ARG A 366 11.18 -9.08 -16.80
C ARG A 366 11.02 -7.58 -16.98
N LEU A 367 12.03 -6.86 -17.41
CA LEU A 367 11.97 -5.43 -17.67
C LEU A 367 10.96 -5.10 -18.78
N ARG A 368 10.91 -5.87 -19.88
CA ARG A 368 9.89 -5.69 -20.92
C ARG A 368 8.45 -5.85 -20.38
N GLU A 369 8.24 -6.82 -19.52
CA GLU A 369 6.92 -7.09 -18.93
C GLU A 369 6.44 -5.99 -17.98
N VAL A 370 7.31 -5.49 -17.11
CA VAL A 370 6.92 -4.56 -16.05
C VAL A 370 6.94 -3.09 -16.48
N MET A 371 7.79 -2.72 -17.43
CA MET A 371 8.06 -1.33 -17.78
C MET A 371 6.85 -0.55 -18.28
N PRO A 372 5.89 -1.09 -19.07
CA PRO A 372 4.70 -0.37 -19.46
C PRO A 372 3.87 0.12 -18.27
N ALA A 373 3.58 -0.77 -17.31
CA ALA A 373 2.85 -0.43 -16.09
C ALA A 373 3.64 0.52 -15.18
N TYR A 374 4.97 0.34 -15.12
CA TYR A 374 5.86 1.17 -14.32
C TYR A 374 5.88 2.62 -14.82
N ARG A 375 5.99 2.82 -16.15
CA ARG A 375 5.89 4.15 -16.78
C ARG A 375 4.50 4.78 -16.62
N GLN A 376 3.44 3.98 -16.76
CA GLN A 376 2.08 4.48 -16.53
C GLN A 376 1.91 5.00 -15.09
N ASN A 377 2.49 4.33 -14.11
CA ASN A 377 2.49 4.80 -12.72
C ASN A 377 3.34 6.08 -12.54
N SER A 378 4.50 6.21 -13.23
CA SER A 378 5.29 7.44 -13.19
C SER A 378 4.48 8.67 -13.68
N ALA A 379 3.54 8.49 -14.61
CA ALA A 379 2.66 9.55 -15.10
C ALA A 379 1.61 10.02 -14.06
N GLU A 380 1.40 9.30 -12.93
CA GLU A 380 0.54 9.75 -11.81
C GLU A 380 1.01 11.07 -11.21
N THR A 381 2.30 11.37 -11.33
CA THR A 381 2.86 12.67 -10.94
C THR A 381 2.19 13.82 -11.71
N GLY A 382 2.01 13.69 -13.03
CA GLY A 382 1.32 14.69 -13.85
C GLY A 382 -0.14 14.87 -13.45
N ARG A 383 -0.83 13.77 -13.14
CA ARG A 383 -2.20 13.82 -12.61
C ARG A 383 -2.25 14.54 -11.26
N SER A 384 -1.28 14.31 -10.39
CA SER A 384 -1.19 15.01 -9.10
C SER A 384 -0.98 16.52 -9.28
N ILE A 385 -0.15 16.93 -10.24
CA ILE A 385 0.05 18.35 -10.60
C ILE A 385 -1.27 18.96 -11.13
N ALA A 386 -1.95 18.28 -12.07
CA ALA A 386 -3.23 18.71 -12.61
C ALA A 386 -4.29 18.94 -11.52
N ARG A 387 -4.36 18.04 -10.56
CA ARG A 387 -5.28 18.13 -9.40
C ARG A 387 -5.02 19.34 -8.52
N LEU A 388 -3.75 19.56 -8.15
CA LEU A 388 -3.38 20.70 -7.30
C LEU A 388 -3.63 22.05 -7.99
N LEU A 389 -3.65 22.07 -9.32
CA LEU A 389 -4.00 23.23 -10.13
C LEU A 389 -5.50 23.38 -10.40
N GLY A 390 -6.31 22.38 -10.02
CA GLY A 390 -7.75 22.36 -10.34
C GLY A 390 -8.07 22.14 -11.81
N LEU A 391 -7.12 21.58 -12.59
CA LEU A 391 -7.25 21.36 -14.05
C LEU A 391 -7.85 20.00 -14.42
N CYS A 392 -7.93 19.06 -13.47
CA CYS A 392 -8.58 17.78 -13.64
C CYS A 392 -9.74 17.68 -12.64
N ARG A 393 -10.96 17.67 -13.15
CA ARG A 393 -12.04 16.96 -12.50
C ARG A 393 -11.96 15.53 -13.03
N ASP A 394 -11.34 14.64 -12.28
CA ASP A 394 -11.09 13.27 -12.77
C ASP A 394 -12.40 12.47 -12.67
N GLU A 395 -13.23 12.55 -13.70
CA GLU A 395 -14.46 11.78 -13.82
C GLU A 395 -14.18 10.27 -13.73
N GLY A 396 -13.02 9.81 -14.19
CA GLY A 396 -12.62 8.42 -14.18
C GLY A 396 -12.21 7.85 -12.82
N LEU A 397 -11.74 8.66 -11.84
CA LEU A 397 -11.35 8.16 -10.50
C LEU A 397 -12.56 7.82 -9.64
N ALA A 398 -13.62 8.61 -9.75
CA ALA A 398 -14.87 8.35 -9.07
C ALA A 398 -15.54 7.07 -9.59
N GLU A 399 -15.55 6.85 -10.91
CA GLU A 399 -16.09 5.63 -11.53
C GLU A 399 -15.39 4.36 -11.03
N GLY A 400 -14.11 4.43 -10.67
CA GLY A 400 -13.35 3.26 -10.17
C GLY A 400 -13.83 2.74 -8.83
N ILE A 401 -14.30 3.59 -7.90
CA ILE A 401 -14.81 3.18 -6.58
C ILE A 401 -16.33 3.01 -6.56
N GLU A 402 -17.06 3.64 -7.48
CA GLU A 402 -18.52 3.50 -7.63
C GLU A 402 -18.93 2.26 -8.41
N ARG A 403 -18.00 1.48 -8.99
CA ARG A 403 -18.28 0.32 -9.84
C ARG A 403 -19.25 -0.66 -9.18
N PRO A 404 -20.42 -0.93 -9.79
CA PRO A 404 -21.34 -1.95 -9.32
C PRO A 404 -20.66 -3.33 -9.28
N GLY A 405 -20.79 -4.04 -8.15
CA GLY A 405 -20.31 -5.42 -8.01
C GLY A 405 -18.91 -5.61 -7.46
N THR A 406 -18.07 -4.57 -7.37
CA THR A 406 -16.72 -4.66 -6.76
C THR A 406 -16.62 -3.99 -5.39
N CYS A 407 -17.35 -2.91 -5.16
CA CYS A 407 -17.34 -2.21 -3.88
C CYS A 407 -17.80 -3.12 -2.73
N VAL A 408 -16.98 -3.21 -1.68
CA VAL A 408 -17.26 -4.02 -0.47
C VAL A 408 -17.96 -3.23 0.65
N GLY A 409 -18.18 -1.92 0.47
CA GLY A 409 -18.87 -1.05 1.44
C GLY A 409 -18.08 -0.79 2.71
N CYS A 410 -16.76 -0.85 2.67
CA CYS A 410 -15.89 -0.72 3.83
C CYS A 410 -15.71 0.72 4.35
N GLY A 411 -16.10 1.77 3.61
CA GLY A 411 -15.99 3.16 4.04
C GLY A 411 -14.59 3.76 4.05
N ALA A 412 -13.53 3.01 3.75
CA ALA A 412 -12.15 3.50 3.74
C ALA A 412 -11.95 4.71 2.84
N CYS A 413 -12.62 4.73 1.68
CA CYS A 413 -12.59 5.84 0.73
C CYS A 413 -13.19 7.14 1.31
N ALA A 414 -14.26 7.05 2.08
CA ALA A 414 -14.88 8.20 2.73
C ALA A 414 -13.97 8.74 3.85
N TRP A 415 -13.43 7.86 4.69
CA TRP A 415 -12.49 8.25 5.75
C TRP A 415 -11.21 8.89 5.19
N ARG A 416 -10.69 8.35 4.10
CA ARG A 416 -9.44 8.82 3.49
C ARG A 416 -9.60 10.11 2.68
N CYS A 417 -10.82 10.54 2.37
CA CYS A 417 -11.07 11.71 1.53
C CYS A 417 -10.70 13.01 2.26
N PRO A 418 -9.63 13.72 1.88
CA PRO A 418 -9.20 14.94 2.58
C PRO A 418 -10.18 16.11 2.39
N ALA A 419 -10.99 16.07 1.32
CA ALA A 419 -11.99 17.09 1.02
C ALA A 419 -13.39 16.75 1.59
N GLY A 420 -13.55 15.61 2.27
CA GLY A 420 -14.87 15.17 2.75
C GLY A 420 -15.90 14.97 1.65
N ALA A 421 -15.43 14.73 0.41
CA ALA A 421 -16.28 14.65 -0.79
C ALA A 421 -16.99 13.30 -0.96
N ILE A 422 -16.81 12.34 -0.04
CA ILE A 422 -17.37 10.98 -0.17
C ILE A 422 -18.23 10.66 1.03
N ALA A 423 -19.50 10.36 0.79
CA ALA A 423 -20.44 9.86 1.80
C ALA A 423 -20.80 8.41 1.50
N MET A 424 -20.90 7.57 2.54
CA MET A 424 -21.42 6.22 2.41
C MET A 424 -22.93 6.23 2.53
N GLN A 425 -23.66 5.82 1.48
CA GLN A 425 -25.12 5.81 1.45
C GLN A 425 -25.63 4.41 1.08
N PRO A 426 -26.80 3.99 1.61
CA PRO A 426 -27.41 2.74 1.21
C PRO A 426 -27.94 2.83 -0.24
N ASP A 427 -27.65 1.82 -1.04
CA ASP A 427 -28.25 1.64 -2.36
C ASP A 427 -29.70 1.08 -2.25
N LYS A 428 -30.33 0.88 -3.40
CA LYS A 428 -31.73 0.35 -3.45
C LYS A 428 -31.88 -1.02 -2.76
N GLU A 429 -30.81 -1.79 -2.64
CA GLU A 429 -30.78 -3.08 -1.96
C GLU A 429 -30.39 -2.95 -0.48
N GLY A 430 -30.06 -1.75 0.00
CA GLY A 430 -29.69 -1.43 1.38
C GLY A 430 -28.19 -1.59 1.68
N PHE A 431 -27.32 -1.78 0.69
CA PHE A 431 -25.88 -1.88 0.88
C PHE A 431 -25.22 -0.51 0.83
N LEU A 432 -24.33 -0.23 1.78
CA LEU A 432 -23.55 1.00 1.79
C LEU A 432 -22.66 1.10 0.55
N ARG A 433 -22.75 2.24 -0.14
CA ARG A 433 -21.95 2.59 -1.31
C ARG A 433 -21.37 3.99 -1.18
N PRO A 434 -20.19 4.26 -1.72
CA PRO A 434 -19.68 5.62 -1.79
C PRO A 434 -20.52 6.43 -2.79
N VAL A 435 -20.93 7.60 -2.36
CA VAL A 435 -21.52 8.65 -3.21
C VAL A 435 -20.56 9.84 -3.17
N ILE A 436 -20.15 10.30 -4.32
CA ILE A 436 -19.13 11.33 -4.45
C ILE A 436 -19.77 12.67 -4.79
N ASP A 437 -19.56 13.64 -3.92
CA ASP A 437 -19.86 15.04 -4.18
C ASP A 437 -18.83 15.58 -5.17
N ARG A 438 -19.23 15.72 -6.43
CA ARG A 438 -18.35 16.13 -7.52
C ARG A 438 -17.87 17.58 -7.40
N GLU A 439 -18.60 18.42 -6.69
CA GLU A 439 -18.21 19.82 -6.46
C GLU A 439 -17.09 19.92 -5.43
N LYS A 440 -17.14 19.06 -4.39
CA LYS A 440 -16.10 18.99 -3.36
C LYS A 440 -14.90 18.11 -3.76
N CYS A 441 -15.08 17.18 -4.70
CA CYS A 441 -14.04 16.25 -5.08
C CYS A 441 -12.88 16.96 -5.77
N ILE A 442 -11.72 16.94 -5.13
CA ILE A 442 -10.47 17.51 -5.67
C ILE A 442 -9.69 16.53 -6.57
N GLY A 443 -10.24 15.36 -6.89
CA GLY A 443 -9.62 14.37 -7.76
C GLY A 443 -8.33 13.70 -7.24
N CYS A 444 -7.99 13.81 -5.94
CA CYS A 444 -6.69 13.40 -5.38
C CYS A 444 -6.38 11.89 -5.41
N GLY A 445 -7.31 11.02 -5.78
CA GLY A 445 -7.12 9.58 -5.85
C GLY A 445 -6.89 8.86 -4.50
N ALA A 446 -6.88 9.59 -3.36
CA ALA A 446 -6.66 8.99 -2.04
C ALA A 446 -7.70 7.89 -1.70
N CYS A 447 -8.92 8.02 -2.19
CA CYS A 447 -9.96 7.02 -2.06
C CYS A 447 -9.63 5.70 -2.78
N ARG A 448 -8.92 5.79 -3.91
CA ARG A 448 -8.54 4.62 -4.71
C ARG A 448 -7.35 3.89 -4.09
N SER A 449 -6.39 4.62 -3.52
CA SER A 449 -5.19 4.02 -2.89
C SER A 449 -5.53 3.12 -1.69
N VAL A 450 -6.63 3.41 -0.97
CA VAL A 450 -7.09 2.61 0.18
C VAL A 450 -8.22 1.63 -0.17
N CYS A 451 -8.65 1.57 -1.43
CA CYS A 451 -9.70 0.66 -1.83
C CYS A 451 -9.15 -0.78 -1.96
N PRO A 452 -9.67 -1.76 -1.20
CA PRO A 452 -9.21 -3.14 -1.28
C PRO A 452 -9.58 -3.82 -2.59
N ALA A 453 -10.58 -3.31 -3.32
CA ALA A 453 -10.98 -3.83 -4.61
C ALA A 453 -9.95 -3.47 -5.70
N GLY A 454 -9.39 -4.46 -6.36
CA GLY A 454 -8.40 -4.25 -7.43
C GLY A 454 -6.94 -4.13 -6.96
N GLN A 455 -6.65 -4.34 -5.68
CA GLN A 455 -5.27 -4.51 -5.23
C GLN A 455 -4.82 -5.96 -5.43
N ALA A 456 -3.59 -6.15 -5.91
CA ALA A 456 -3.00 -7.47 -6.07
C ALA A 456 -3.00 -8.24 -4.73
N VAL A 457 -3.49 -9.47 -4.76
CA VAL A 457 -3.57 -10.32 -3.58
C VAL A 457 -2.41 -11.30 -3.60
N LYS A 458 -1.51 -11.23 -2.61
CA LYS A 458 -0.50 -12.28 -2.38
C LYS A 458 -1.20 -13.47 -1.71
N GLN A 459 -1.06 -14.66 -2.27
CA GLN A 459 -1.47 -15.89 -1.60
C GLN A 459 -0.36 -16.33 -0.63
N GLY A 460 -0.73 -16.59 0.63
CA GLY A 460 0.14 -17.15 1.65
C GLY A 460 -0.18 -18.62 1.90
N ASP A 461 0.63 -19.25 2.73
CA ASP A 461 0.34 -20.58 3.28
C ASP A 461 0.21 -20.49 4.80
N PRO A 462 -1.00 -20.23 5.32
CA PRO A 462 -1.22 -20.01 6.73
C PRO A 462 -1.12 -21.31 7.54
N ALA A 463 -0.48 -21.26 8.69
CA ALA A 463 -0.56 -22.34 9.64
C ALA A 463 -2.00 -22.44 10.18
N ALA A 464 -2.53 -23.69 10.27
CA ALA A 464 -3.91 -23.94 10.66
C ALA A 464 -3.98 -24.71 11.99
N PHE A 465 -5.00 -24.40 12.81
CA PHE A 465 -5.26 -25.06 14.08
C PHE A 465 -6.76 -25.24 14.30
N CYS A 466 -7.12 -26.33 15.00
CA CYS A 466 -8.42 -26.52 15.62
C CYS A 466 -8.27 -26.17 17.10
N ALA A 467 -9.12 -25.28 17.64
CA ALA A 467 -8.94 -24.81 19.01
C ALA A 467 -10.24 -24.34 19.69
N TYR A 468 -10.23 -24.32 21.04
CA TYR A 468 -11.27 -23.68 21.85
C TYR A 468 -10.69 -23.14 23.17
N SER A 469 -11.37 -22.19 23.78
CA SER A 469 -11.00 -21.58 25.07
C SER A 469 -11.04 -22.62 26.21
N ARG A 470 -10.05 -22.55 27.11
CA ARG A 470 -10.05 -23.32 28.36
C ARG A 470 -11.15 -22.85 29.31
N ASP A 471 -11.57 -21.60 29.23
CA ASP A 471 -12.68 -21.05 30.00
C ASP A 471 -14.01 -21.47 29.36
N GLU A 472 -14.69 -22.39 30.01
CA GLU A 472 -15.98 -22.92 29.56
C GLU A 472 -17.06 -21.81 29.46
N LYS A 473 -17.02 -20.77 30.34
CA LYS A 473 -17.97 -19.67 30.32
C LYS A 473 -17.74 -18.79 29.09
N VAL A 474 -16.46 -18.56 28.71
CA VAL A 474 -16.09 -17.85 27.48
C VAL A 474 -16.56 -18.64 26.27
N ARG A 475 -16.31 -19.95 26.23
CA ARG A 475 -16.69 -20.85 25.15
C ARG A 475 -18.20 -20.89 24.95
N GLN A 476 -18.98 -21.02 26.03
CA GLN A 476 -20.45 -21.07 25.94
C GLN A 476 -21.08 -19.76 25.43
N LYS A 477 -20.53 -18.60 25.86
CA LYS A 477 -21.02 -17.27 25.45
C LYS A 477 -20.51 -16.82 24.07
N SER A 478 -19.77 -17.65 23.37
CA SER A 478 -19.21 -17.38 22.04
C SER A 478 -19.91 -18.19 20.95
N SER A 479 -19.91 -17.73 19.72
CA SER A 479 -20.52 -18.44 18.58
C SER A 479 -19.80 -19.74 18.23
N SER A 480 -18.50 -19.84 18.51
CA SER A 480 -17.65 -20.99 18.23
C SER A 480 -16.84 -21.37 19.47
N GLY A 481 -15.54 -21.61 19.37
CA GLY A 481 -14.65 -22.03 20.46
C GLY A 481 -14.21 -20.92 21.43
N GLY A 482 -14.58 -19.63 21.22
CA GLY A 482 -14.32 -18.56 22.19
C GLY A 482 -13.04 -17.76 21.98
N LEU A 483 -12.25 -18.04 20.95
CA LEU A 483 -10.89 -17.50 20.79
C LEU A 483 -10.85 -15.99 20.52
N PHE A 484 -11.88 -15.40 19.88
CA PHE A 484 -11.98 -13.95 19.77
C PHE A 484 -12.01 -13.27 21.14
N THR A 485 -12.78 -13.83 22.08
CA THR A 485 -12.88 -13.28 23.43
C THR A 485 -11.55 -13.33 24.17
N GLU A 486 -10.82 -14.42 24.06
CA GLU A 486 -9.50 -14.59 24.69
C GLU A 486 -8.47 -13.59 24.13
N LEU A 487 -8.41 -13.42 22.79
CA LEU A 487 -7.55 -12.43 22.16
C LEU A 487 -7.92 -11.00 22.60
N ALA A 488 -9.20 -10.68 22.61
CA ALA A 488 -9.70 -9.37 22.98
C ALA A 488 -9.38 -9.04 24.45
N GLN A 489 -9.54 -9.99 25.37
CA GLN A 489 -9.19 -9.81 26.78
C GLN A 489 -7.69 -9.53 26.94
N GLN A 490 -6.80 -10.24 26.24
CA GLN A 490 -5.35 -9.99 26.31
C GLN A 490 -4.97 -8.58 25.88
N VAL A 491 -5.67 -8.02 24.86
CA VAL A 491 -5.45 -6.65 24.42
C VAL A 491 -5.97 -5.64 25.43
N LEU A 492 -7.15 -5.87 25.98
CA LEU A 492 -7.78 -4.99 26.98
C LEU A 492 -7.03 -5.00 28.32
N GLU A 493 -6.53 -6.14 28.76
CA GLU A 493 -5.68 -6.29 29.96
C GLU A 493 -4.39 -5.45 29.88
N LYS A 494 -3.92 -5.17 28.67
CA LYS A 494 -2.76 -4.31 28.38
C LYS A 494 -3.14 -2.87 28.03
N ASN A 495 -4.32 -2.42 28.48
CA ASN A 495 -4.85 -1.07 28.17
C ASN A 495 -5.01 -0.79 26.67
N GLY A 496 -5.23 -1.84 25.87
CA GLY A 496 -5.49 -1.71 24.43
C GLY A 496 -6.94 -1.35 24.12
N VAL A 497 -7.26 -1.36 22.82
CA VAL A 497 -8.61 -1.11 22.28
C VAL A 497 -9.01 -2.28 21.39
N VAL A 498 -10.22 -2.76 21.52
CA VAL A 498 -10.79 -3.81 20.67
C VAL A 498 -11.93 -3.21 19.84
N ILE A 499 -11.87 -3.40 18.52
CA ILE A 499 -12.85 -2.87 17.57
C ILE A 499 -13.50 -4.05 16.85
N GLY A 500 -14.82 -4.13 16.92
CA GLY A 500 -15.61 -5.18 16.29
C GLY A 500 -17.04 -4.76 16.04
N ALA A 501 -17.82 -5.63 15.37
CA ALA A 501 -19.20 -5.35 15.03
C ALA A 501 -20.12 -5.47 16.26
N ALA A 502 -20.88 -4.41 16.54
CA ALA A 502 -21.90 -4.34 17.61
C ALA A 502 -23.21 -3.71 17.09
N TRP A 503 -24.31 -4.05 17.73
CA TRP A 503 -25.60 -3.38 17.49
C TRP A 503 -25.60 -2.01 18.16
N ASP A 504 -26.03 -0.97 17.43
CA ASP A 504 -26.30 0.34 18.01
C ASP A 504 -27.75 0.41 18.59
N GLU A 505 -28.07 1.51 19.23
CA GLU A 505 -29.38 1.75 19.84
C GLU A 505 -30.54 1.71 18.83
N LYS A 506 -30.24 1.90 17.54
CA LYS A 506 -31.24 1.87 16.44
C LYS A 506 -31.34 0.50 15.77
N GLY A 507 -30.64 -0.52 16.33
CA GLY A 507 -30.59 -1.86 15.76
C GLY A 507 -29.81 -1.95 14.44
N LEU A 508 -28.88 -1.00 14.17
CA LEU A 508 -27.97 -1.05 13.06
C LEU A 508 -26.64 -1.69 13.50
N LEU A 509 -26.05 -2.47 12.62
CA LEU A 509 -24.74 -3.08 12.92
C LEU A 509 -23.61 -2.14 12.53
N ARG A 510 -22.78 -1.76 13.52
CA ARG A 510 -21.63 -0.87 13.34
C ARG A 510 -20.37 -1.46 13.96
N HIS A 511 -19.19 -1.07 13.46
CA HIS A 511 -17.96 -1.34 14.19
C HIS A 511 -17.80 -0.32 15.31
N THR A 512 -17.64 -0.84 16.52
CA THR A 512 -17.55 -0.06 17.76
C THR A 512 -16.24 -0.41 18.48
N ALA A 513 -15.59 0.60 19.04
CA ALA A 513 -14.42 0.44 19.88
C ALA A 513 -14.84 0.20 21.34
N VAL A 514 -14.20 -0.75 22.01
CA VAL A 514 -14.32 -1.00 23.44
C VAL A 514 -12.93 -1.04 24.08
N ASP A 515 -12.80 -0.54 25.30
CA ASP A 515 -11.55 -0.46 26.04
C ASP A 515 -11.62 -1.12 27.42
N SER A 516 -12.71 -1.83 27.68
CA SER A 516 -12.90 -2.59 28.93
C SER A 516 -13.45 -3.98 28.67
N VAL A 517 -13.06 -4.95 29.52
CA VAL A 517 -13.56 -6.34 29.46
C VAL A 517 -15.07 -6.41 29.67
N GLY A 518 -15.64 -5.49 30.48
CA GLY A 518 -17.10 -5.41 30.69
C GLY A 518 -17.88 -5.07 29.43
N ALA A 519 -17.35 -4.21 28.55
CA ALA A 519 -17.97 -3.82 27.30
C ALA A 519 -17.81 -4.86 26.16
N LEU A 520 -16.91 -5.83 26.32
CA LEU A 520 -16.60 -6.84 25.29
C LEU A 520 -17.81 -7.68 24.89
N GLY A 521 -18.81 -7.81 25.76
CA GLY A 521 -20.04 -8.55 25.49
C GLY A 521 -20.79 -8.10 24.24
N ALA A 522 -20.74 -6.79 23.90
CA ALA A 522 -21.40 -6.21 22.71
C ALA A 522 -20.79 -6.72 21.39
N LEU A 523 -19.49 -7.06 21.39
CA LEU A 523 -18.78 -7.52 20.21
C LEU A 523 -18.94 -9.03 19.96
N ARG A 524 -19.37 -9.79 20.94
CA ARG A 524 -19.56 -11.25 20.85
C ARG A 524 -20.77 -11.61 19.99
N GLY A 525 -20.77 -12.85 19.51
CA GLY A 525 -21.87 -13.41 18.75
C GLY A 525 -21.79 -13.15 17.25
N ALA A 526 -22.20 -14.11 16.44
CA ALA A 526 -22.29 -13.98 15.00
C ALA A 526 -23.41 -13.03 14.58
N LYS A 527 -23.15 -12.16 13.61
CA LYS A 527 -24.09 -11.15 13.13
C LYS A 527 -24.13 -11.20 11.60
N TYR A 528 -25.12 -11.93 11.05
CA TYR A 528 -25.24 -12.19 9.62
C TYR A 528 -25.93 -11.03 8.90
N VAL A 529 -25.25 -9.89 8.81
CA VAL A 529 -25.66 -8.69 8.07
C VAL A 529 -24.44 -7.81 7.82
N GLN A 530 -24.49 -6.95 6.82
CA GLN A 530 -23.43 -5.96 6.62
C GLN A 530 -23.33 -4.98 7.79
N SER A 531 -22.13 -4.82 8.35
CA SER A 531 -21.82 -3.76 9.32
C SER A 531 -21.27 -2.51 8.64
N ASP A 532 -21.47 -1.36 9.29
CA ASP A 532 -20.83 -0.09 8.92
C ASP A 532 -19.53 0.08 9.73
N PRO A 533 -18.34 0.05 9.09
CA PRO A 533 -17.07 0.21 9.80
C PRO A 533 -16.57 1.66 9.88
N ALA A 534 -17.35 2.67 9.51
CA ALA A 534 -16.90 4.06 9.42
C ALA A 534 -16.25 4.57 10.72
N ALA A 535 -16.83 4.24 11.88
CA ALA A 535 -16.32 4.65 13.19
C ALA A 535 -15.01 3.94 13.60
N ALA A 536 -14.66 2.82 12.95
CA ALA A 536 -13.43 2.09 13.26
C ALA A 536 -12.17 2.87 12.85
N TYR A 537 -12.19 3.58 11.73
CA TYR A 537 -11.01 4.27 11.22
C TYR A 537 -10.50 5.37 12.16
N PRO A 538 -11.32 6.33 12.61
CA PRO A 538 -10.87 7.33 13.59
C PRO A 538 -10.45 6.69 14.92
N ALA A 539 -11.16 5.66 15.39
CA ALA A 539 -10.81 4.98 16.64
C ALA A 539 -9.46 4.26 16.56
N ILE A 540 -9.13 3.60 15.42
CA ILE A 540 -7.81 3.02 15.18
C ILE A 540 -6.73 4.12 15.18
N ALA A 541 -6.96 5.20 14.44
CA ALA A 541 -5.99 6.30 14.33
C ALA A 541 -5.69 6.92 15.70
N GLU A 542 -6.71 7.19 16.49
CA GLU A 542 -6.59 7.76 17.83
C GLU A 542 -5.83 6.84 18.79
N ALA A 543 -6.22 5.55 18.84
CA ALA A 543 -5.58 4.57 19.72
C ALA A 543 -4.09 4.38 19.38
N LEU A 544 -3.74 4.31 18.09
CA LEU A 544 -2.34 4.22 17.64
C LEU A 544 -1.53 5.47 17.96
N GLN A 545 -2.12 6.68 17.84
CA GLN A 545 -1.48 7.93 18.27
C GLN A 545 -1.19 7.94 19.77
N GLN A 546 -2.09 7.37 20.57
CA GLN A 546 -1.92 7.19 22.02
C GLN A 546 -0.98 6.02 22.37
N LYS A 547 -0.36 5.36 21.37
CA LYS A 547 0.50 4.18 21.53
C LYS A 547 -0.19 3.00 22.23
N ARG A 548 -1.50 2.91 22.11
CA ARG A 548 -2.30 1.79 22.60
C ARG A 548 -2.35 0.67 21.56
N SER A 549 -2.32 -0.56 22.00
CA SER A 549 -2.53 -1.71 21.11
C SER A 549 -3.98 -1.76 20.65
N VAL A 550 -4.18 -2.07 19.36
CA VAL A 550 -5.50 -2.17 18.74
C VAL A 550 -5.71 -3.57 18.18
N LEU A 551 -6.80 -4.20 18.51
CA LEU A 551 -7.32 -5.37 17.82
C LEU A 551 -8.53 -4.95 16.98
N PHE A 552 -8.43 -5.07 15.66
CA PHE A 552 -9.57 -4.91 14.76
C PHE A 552 -10.07 -6.27 14.29
N CYS A 553 -11.38 -6.55 14.49
CA CYS A 553 -12.01 -7.77 14.02
C CYS A 553 -13.14 -7.46 13.04
N GLY A 554 -13.06 -8.00 11.81
CA GLY A 554 -14.06 -7.79 10.77
C GLY A 554 -14.11 -8.92 9.75
N THR A 555 -14.83 -8.70 8.65
CA THR A 555 -14.79 -9.61 7.50
C THR A 555 -13.48 -9.46 6.74
N PRO A 556 -13.03 -10.44 5.91
CA PRO A 556 -11.77 -10.35 5.18
C PRO A 556 -11.61 -9.08 4.32
N CYS A 557 -12.70 -8.61 3.72
CA CYS A 557 -12.67 -7.38 2.93
C CYS A 557 -12.56 -6.12 3.81
N GLN A 558 -13.07 -6.14 5.05
CA GLN A 558 -12.93 -5.03 6.00
C GLN A 558 -11.51 -4.99 6.59
N THR A 559 -10.92 -6.12 6.96
CA THR A 559 -9.51 -6.17 7.37
C THR A 559 -8.57 -5.78 6.25
N ALA A 560 -8.85 -6.17 5.00
CA ALA A 560 -8.09 -5.72 3.85
C ALA A 560 -8.17 -4.19 3.65
N ALA A 561 -9.32 -3.58 3.94
CA ALA A 561 -9.50 -2.13 3.87
C ALA A 561 -8.73 -1.41 4.99
N VAL A 562 -8.76 -1.94 6.22
CA VAL A 562 -7.99 -1.38 7.35
C VAL A 562 -6.49 -1.52 7.08
N ALA A 563 -6.04 -2.67 6.57
CA ALA A 563 -4.64 -2.87 6.16
C ALA A 563 -4.20 -1.90 5.05
N ALA A 564 -5.07 -1.60 4.08
CA ALA A 564 -4.79 -0.62 3.02
C ALA A 564 -4.76 0.82 3.54
N ALA A 565 -5.57 1.13 4.58
CA ALA A 565 -5.69 2.47 5.14
C ALA A 565 -4.54 2.83 6.11
N PHE A 566 -4.07 1.86 6.89
CA PHE A 566 -3.10 2.07 7.97
C PHE A 566 -1.76 1.37 7.74
N GLY A 567 -1.62 0.49 6.75
CA GLY A 567 -0.48 -0.41 6.69
C GLY A 567 -0.53 -1.46 7.80
N ARG A 568 0.66 -1.83 8.30
CA ARG A 568 0.82 -2.78 9.43
C ARG A 568 1.69 -2.15 10.53
N PRO A 569 1.22 -1.07 11.18
CA PRO A 569 1.98 -0.42 12.23
C PRO A 569 2.11 -1.35 13.44
N ALA A 570 3.21 -1.22 14.17
CA ALA A 570 3.37 -1.89 15.45
C ALA A 570 2.20 -1.48 16.38
N GLY A 571 1.53 -2.47 16.97
CA GLY A 571 0.37 -2.25 17.83
C GLY A 571 -0.99 -2.47 17.15
N LEU A 572 -1.08 -2.68 15.84
CA LEU A 572 -2.32 -3.05 15.16
C LEU A 572 -2.35 -4.55 14.84
N LEU A 573 -3.28 -5.27 15.43
CA LEU A 573 -3.56 -6.68 15.16
C LEU A 573 -4.86 -6.79 14.35
N LEU A 574 -4.79 -7.37 13.15
CA LEU A 574 -5.91 -7.57 12.26
C LEU A 574 -6.42 -9.01 12.36
N VAL A 575 -7.67 -9.16 12.75
CA VAL A 575 -8.34 -10.47 12.84
C VAL A 575 -9.53 -10.48 11.91
N ASP A 576 -9.60 -11.44 11.01
CA ASP A 576 -10.82 -11.64 10.25
C ASP A 576 -11.54 -12.95 10.61
N ILE A 577 -12.76 -13.05 10.10
CA ILE A 577 -13.58 -14.23 10.29
C ILE A 577 -13.71 -15.02 8.99
N VAL A 578 -13.89 -16.34 9.09
CA VAL A 578 -14.32 -17.14 7.94
C VAL A 578 -15.69 -16.63 7.49
N CYS A 579 -15.74 -15.99 6.32
CA CYS A 579 -16.89 -15.24 5.84
C CYS A 579 -17.55 -15.92 4.64
N HIS A 580 -18.82 -16.25 4.81
CA HIS A 580 -19.69 -16.79 3.75
C HIS A 580 -20.12 -15.68 2.76
N GLY A 581 -20.44 -14.52 3.29
CA GLY A 581 -20.96 -13.35 2.59
C GLY A 581 -21.80 -12.50 3.55
N VAL A 582 -22.09 -11.25 3.19
CA VAL A 582 -22.88 -10.34 4.04
C VAL A 582 -24.25 -10.06 3.41
N PRO A 583 -25.35 -10.41 4.11
CA PRO A 583 -26.71 -10.07 3.70
C PRO A 583 -27.00 -8.56 3.79
N SER A 584 -28.04 -8.15 3.08
CA SER A 584 -28.55 -6.78 3.05
C SER A 584 -29.11 -6.33 4.38
N PRO A 585 -28.71 -5.14 4.89
CA PRO A 585 -29.35 -4.51 6.05
C PRO A 585 -30.85 -4.26 5.86
N LYS A 586 -31.30 -3.97 4.63
CA LYS A 586 -32.71 -3.81 4.29
C LYS A 586 -33.49 -5.14 4.46
N ALA A 587 -32.88 -6.26 4.10
CA ALA A 587 -33.49 -7.59 4.28
C ALA A 587 -33.62 -7.95 5.77
N LEU A 588 -32.60 -7.66 6.58
CA LEU A 588 -32.69 -7.85 8.03
C LEU A 588 -33.74 -6.96 8.67
N ARG A 589 -33.78 -5.67 8.33
CA ARG A 589 -34.79 -4.75 8.82
C ARG A 589 -36.20 -5.27 8.55
N ARG A 590 -36.47 -5.69 7.31
CA ARG A 590 -37.75 -6.27 6.92
C ARG A 590 -38.12 -7.49 7.78
N TYR A 591 -37.16 -8.38 8.03
CA TYR A 591 -37.37 -9.55 8.89
C TYR A 591 -37.70 -9.18 10.33
N LEU A 592 -36.97 -8.21 10.92
CA LEU A 592 -37.23 -7.74 12.28
C LEU A 592 -38.57 -7.02 12.40
N ASP A 593 -38.97 -6.22 11.40
CA ASP A 593 -40.24 -5.52 11.34
C ASP A 593 -41.43 -6.49 11.26
N GLU A 594 -41.29 -7.61 10.53
CA GLU A 594 -42.31 -8.66 10.47
C GLU A 594 -42.47 -9.38 11.81
N ILE A 595 -41.34 -9.64 12.53
CA ILE A 595 -41.43 -10.17 13.90
C ILE A 595 -42.15 -9.18 14.79
N ALA A 596 -41.74 -7.91 14.77
CA ALA A 596 -42.34 -6.87 15.60
C ALA A 596 -43.84 -6.69 15.35
N GLN A 597 -44.24 -6.73 14.07
CA GLN A 597 -45.66 -6.65 13.69
C GLN A 597 -46.48 -7.85 14.19
N LYS A 598 -45.88 -9.07 14.10
CA LYS A 598 -46.55 -10.31 14.54
C LYS A 598 -46.69 -10.38 16.05
N GLU A 599 -45.69 -9.94 16.80
CA GLU A 599 -45.64 -10.03 18.25
C GLU A 599 -46.23 -8.81 18.96
N GLY A 600 -46.49 -7.70 18.22
CA GLY A 600 -47.03 -6.45 18.77
C GLY A 600 -46.01 -5.67 19.62
N GLU A 601 -44.71 -6.00 19.51
CA GLU A 601 -43.61 -5.28 20.18
C GLU A 601 -42.30 -5.33 19.40
N ALA A 602 -41.44 -4.34 19.59
CA ALA A 602 -40.20 -4.24 18.87
C ALA A 602 -39.17 -5.30 19.30
N VAL A 603 -38.24 -5.63 18.38
CA VAL A 603 -37.13 -6.56 18.64
C VAL A 603 -35.97 -5.75 19.20
N ALA A 604 -35.60 -6.03 20.46
CA ALA A 604 -34.50 -5.38 21.17
C ALA A 604 -33.11 -5.98 20.78
N GLY A 605 -33.09 -7.17 20.20
CA GLY A 605 -31.86 -7.79 19.76
C GLY A 605 -32.06 -9.17 19.17
N ILE A 606 -31.07 -9.64 18.41
CA ILE A 606 -31.10 -10.95 17.77
C ILE A 606 -29.76 -11.68 17.97
N ASP A 607 -29.86 -12.96 18.30
CA ASP A 607 -28.72 -13.91 18.34
C ASP A 607 -28.91 -14.96 17.24
N PHE A 608 -28.04 -14.91 16.24
CA PHE A 608 -28.08 -15.84 15.11
C PHE A 608 -27.43 -17.19 15.40
N ARG A 609 -26.76 -17.35 16.56
CA ARG A 609 -25.99 -18.54 16.92
C ARG A 609 -26.20 -18.92 18.38
N ASP A 610 -27.46 -18.85 18.85
CA ASP A 610 -27.84 -19.33 20.19
C ASP A 610 -27.56 -20.84 20.28
N LYS A 611 -26.59 -21.20 21.13
CA LYS A 611 -26.16 -22.59 21.34
C LYS A 611 -26.96 -23.35 22.39
N SER A 612 -28.06 -22.82 22.87
CA SER A 612 -28.95 -23.52 23.82
C SER A 612 -29.42 -24.90 23.33
N THR A 613 -29.46 -25.06 21.98
CA THR A 613 -29.84 -26.31 21.30
C THR A 613 -28.62 -27.07 20.72
N GLY A 614 -27.40 -26.72 21.12
CA GLY A 614 -26.11 -27.27 20.62
C GLY A 614 -25.43 -26.34 19.60
N TRP A 615 -24.14 -26.53 19.39
CA TRP A 615 -23.37 -25.75 18.42
C TRP A 615 -23.69 -26.09 16.97
N LYS A 616 -23.91 -27.38 16.67
CA LYS A 616 -24.25 -27.84 15.31
C LYS A 616 -25.74 -27.63 14.99
N GLY A 617 -26.60 -27.66 15.99
CA GLY A 617 -28.04 -27.49 15.88
C GLY A 617 -28.54 -26.18 16.47
N TYR A 618 -27.77 -25.09 16.32
CA TYR A 618 -28.06 -23.78 16.91
C TYR A 618 -29.39 -23.18 16.47
N SER A 619 -29.90 -22.27 17.30
CA SER A 619 -31.12 -21.53 17.06
C SER A 619 -30.85 -20.05 16.72
N VAL A 620 -31.82 -19.42 16.06
CA VAL A 620 -31.93 -17.96 15.98
C VAL A 620 -32.89 -17.49 17.05
N THR A 621 -32.44 -16.60 17.91
CA THR A 621 -33.25 -16.10 19.05
C THR A 621 -33.39 -14.59 18.96
N ALA A 622 -34.62 -14.10 18.74
CA ALA A 622 -34.98 -12.70 18.88
C ALA A 622 -35.42 -12.40 20.30
N ARG A 623 -34.92 -11.29 20.86
CA ARG A 623 -35.31 -10.77 22.16
C ARG A 623 -36.19 -9.55 21.93
N LEU A 624 -37.36 -9.54 22.57
CA LEU A 624 -38.35 -8.47 22.48
C LEU A 624 -38.11 -7.43 23.60
N GLU A 625 -38.56 -6.20 23.39
CA GLU A 625 -38.32 -5.07 24.33
C GLU A 625 -38.90 -5.32 25.71
N LYS A 626 -40.08 -5.98 25.82
CA LYS A 626 -40.72 -6.31 27.10
C LYS A 626 -40.20 -7.60 27.73
N GLY A 627 -39.09 -8.17 27.19
CA GLY A 627 -38.42 -9.33 27.73
C GLY A 627 -38.82 -10.68 27.14
N GLY A 628 -39.72 -10.71 26.16
CA GLY A 628 -40.08 -11.92 25.41
C GLY A 628 -38.91 -12.47 24.60
N ARG A 629 -38.89 -13.80 24.37
CA ARG A 629 -37.88 -14.48 23.54
C ARG A 629 -38.56 -15.38 22.54
N LEU A 630 -38.18 -15.23 21.28
CA LEU A 630 -38.61 -16.08 20.17
C LEU A 630 -37.40 -16.83 19.66
N SER A 631 -37.44 -18.15 19.73
CA SER A 631 -36.32 -19.00 19.32
C SER A 631 -36.78 -20.03 18.29
N HIS A 632 -36.10 -20.10 17.16
CA HIS A 632 -36.35 -21.07 16.10
C HIS A 632 -35.05 -21.81 15.76
N PRO A 633 -35.09 -23.10 15.45
CA PRO A 633 -33.93 -23.75 14.85
C PRO A 633 -33.49 -23.01 13.60
N ALA A 634 -32.21 -22.72 13.44
CA ALA A 634 -31.69 -21.94 12.31
C ALA A 634 -32.07 -22.55 10.92
N ALA A 635 -32.25 -23.87 10.85
CA ALA A 635 -32.70 -24.55 9.67
C ALA A 635 -34.17 -24.27 9.30
N GLU A 636 -34.97 -23.77 10.24
CA GLU A 636 -36.39 -23.43 10.06
C GLU A 636 -36.62 -21.92 9.92
N ASP A 637 -35.66 -21.12 10.37
CA ASP A 637 -35.71 -19.67 10.34
C ASP A 637 -35.71 -19.12 8.88
N PRO A 638 -36.66 -18.24 8.50
CA PRO A 638 -36.78 -17.76 7.13
C PRO A 638 -35.60 -16.88 6.70
N TYR A 639 -35.04 -16.06 7.60
CA TYR A 639 -33.88 -15.23 7.28
C TYR A 639 -32.63 -16.10 7.03
N MET A 640 -32.39 -17.10 7.88
CA MET A 640 -31.28 -18.02 7.72
C MET A 640 -31.42 -18.91 6.47
N LYS A 641 -32.63 -19.33 6.12
CA LYS A 641 -32.87 -20.04 4.86
C LYS A 641 -32.49 -19.21 3.64
N LEU A 642 -32.87 -17.92 3.61
CA LEU A 642 -32.54 -16.99 2.53
C LEU A 642 -31.05 -16.64 2.52
N PHE A 643 -30.42 -16.50 3.69
CA PHE A 643 -28.97 -16.30 3.80
C PHE A 643 -28.20 -17.49 3.23
N LEU A 644 -28.55 -18.73 3.62
CA LEU A 644 -27.90 -19.95 3.14
C LEU A 644 -28.26 -20.30 1.67
N ALA A 645 -29.30 -19.69 1.11
CA ALA A 645 -29.63 -19.73 -0.30
C ALA A 645 -28.87 -18.66 -1.11
N ASP A 646 -28.02 -17.86 -0.47
CA ASP A 646 -27.18 -16.82 -1.05
C ASP A 646 -27.93 -15.69 -1.78
N VAL A 647 -29.26 -15.59 -1.66
CA VAL A 647 -30.08 -14.67 -2.46
C VAL A 647 -29.99 -13.22 -2.00
N GLY A 648 -29.69 -12.98 -0.72
CA GLY A 648 -29.64 -11.66 -0.11
C GLY A 648 -28.24 -11.03 0.02
N LEU A 649 -27.21 -11.64 -0.56
CA LEU A 649 -25.82 -11.21 -0.34
C LEU A 649 -25.44 -10.01 -1.20
N ARG A 650 -24.45 -9.27 -0.69
CA ARG A 650 -23.82 -8.16 -1.40
C ARG A 650 -23.20 -8.63 -2.73
N PRO A 651 -23.35 -7.87 -3.84
CA PRO A 651 -22.83 -8.28 -5.15
C PRO A 651 -21.34 -8.62 -5.17
N SER A 652 -20.49 -7.93 -4.39
CA SER A 652 -19.06 -8.23 -4.28
C SER A 652 -18.75 -9.56 -3.57
N CYS A 653 -19.66 -10.11 -2.77
CA CYS A 653 -19.45 -11.39 -2.10
C CYS A 653 -19.33 -12.57 -3.09
N TYR A 654 -20.02 -12.48 -4.24
CA TYR A 654 -19.95 -13.50 -5.30
C TYR A 654 -18.65 -13.48 -6.10
N ARG A 655 -17.78 -12.46 -5.87
CA ARG A 655 -16.48 -12.29 -6.54
C ARG A 655 -15.38 -11.98 -5.52
N CYS A 656 -15.58 -12.40 -4.28
CA CYS A 656 -14.65 -12.06 -3.20
C CYS A 656 -13.27 -12.72 -3.40
N GLU A 657 -12.22 -11.93 -3.34
CA GLU A 657 -10.82 -12.34 -3.54
C GLU A 657 -9.97 -12.27 -2.25
N THR A 658 -10.53 -11.79 -1.12
CA THR A 658 -9.78 -11.52 0.12
C THR A 658 -9.95 -12.60 1.18
N ARG A 659 -10.06 -13.87 0.82
CA ARG A 659 -10.37 -14.98 1.71
C ARG A 659 -9.25 -16.01 1.85
N GLY A 660 -9.22 -16.78 2.92
CA GLY A 660 -8.33 -17.91 3.12
C GLY A 660 -6.87 -17.54 2.90
N ARG A 661 -6.18 -18.19 1.97
CA ARG A 661 -4.79 -17.89 1.62
C ARG A 661 -4.55 -16.44 1.13
N ALA A 662 -5.60 -15.78 0.68
CA ALA A 662 -5.58 -14.40 0.21
C ALA A 662 -5.98 -13.37 1.29
N SER A 663 -6.21 -13.79 2.53
CA SER A 663 -6.52 -12.89 3.64
C SER A 663 -5.37 -11.93 3.92
N ARG A 664 -5.74 -10.70 4.25
CA ARG A 664 -4.80 -9.66 4.72
C ARG A 664 -4.86 -9.48 6.25
N ALA A 665 -5.51 -10.39 6.95
CA ALA A 665 -5.49 -10.40 8.41
C ALA A 665 -4.18 -11.01 8.94
N ASP A 666 -3.92 -10.83 10.21
CA ASP A 666 -2.85 -11.54 10.93
C ASP A 666 -3.33 -12.92 11.37
N LEU A 667 -4.61 -12.99 11.77
CA LEU A 667 -5.30 -14.22 12.14
C LEU A 667 -6.68 -14.27 11.47
N THR A 668 -7.09 -15.49 11.03
CA THR A 668 -8.48 -15.78 10.66
C THR A 668 -9.09 -16.70 11.70
N LEU A 669 -10.28 -16.36 12.17
CA LEU A 669 -11.06 -17.17 13.11
C LEU A 669 -12.37 -17.65 12.46
N GLY A 670 -12.78 -18.88 12.71
CA GLY A 670 -14.04 -19.40 12.18
C GLY A 670 -14.52 -20.64 12.92
N ASP A 671 -15.64 -21.20 12.50
CA ASP A 671 -16.07 -22.52 12.93
C ASP A 671 -15.22 -23.59 12.26
N PHE A 672 -14.77 -24.60 13.01
CA PHE A 672 -14.08 -25.73 12.43
C PHE A 672 -15.10 -26.83 12.04
N TRP A 673 -15.80 -26.63 10.92
CA TRP A 673 -16.70 -27.63 10.39
C TRP A 673 -15.93 -28.90 10.00
N GLY A 674 -16.48 -30.06 10.28
CA GLY A 674 -15.81 -31.35 10.01
C GLY A 674 -14.86 -31.81 11.11
N ALA A 675 -14.73 -31.07 12.23
CA ALA A 675 -13.88 -31.44 13.37
C ALA A 675 -14.15 -32.87 13.89
N ASN A 676 -15.40 -33.32 13.90
CA ASN A 676 -15.78 -34.68 14.30
C ASN A 676 -15.17 -35.77 13.41
N ARG A 677 -14.73 -35.44 12.20
CA ARG A 677 -14.07 -36.37 11.29
C ARG A 677 -12.54 -36.27 11.33
N LEU A 678 -12.05 -35.04 11.43
CA LEU A 678 -10.61 -34.78 11.44
C LEU A 678 -9.99 -34.96 12.83
N PHE A 679 -10.76 -34.74 13.90
CA PHE A 679 -10.33 -34.83 15.30
C PHE A 679 -11.32 -35.71 16.08
N ALA A 680 -11.24 -37.03 15.88
CA ALA A 680 -12.13 -37.98 16.52
C ALA A 680 -12.18 -37.82 18.06
N GLY A 681 -13.38 -37.74 18.64
CA GLY A 681 -13.62 -37.61 20.09
C GLY A 681 -13.31 -36.20 20.65
N LYS A 682 -12.98 -35.20 19.84
CA LYS A 682 -12.70 -33.82 20.30
C LYS A 682 -13.89 -32.87 20.16
N ASP A 683 -14.91 -33.26 19.42
CA ASP A 683 -16.11 -32.47 19.16
C ASP A 683 -17.21 -32.83 20.17
N ASP A 684 -17.40 -31.98 21.16
CA ASP A 684 -18.39 -32.09 22.25
C ASP A 684 -19.66 -31.23 22.00
N ASP A 685 -19.86 -30.75 20.80
CA ASP A 685 -20.97 -29.87 20.36
C ASP A 685 -21.10 -28.53 21.09
N LYS A 686 -20.01 -28.04 21.71
CA LYS A 686 -19.96 -26.75 22.40
C LYS A 686 -19.30 -25.66 21.58
N GLY A 687 -18.70 -25.99 20.44
CA GLY A 687 -18.00 -25.08 19.52
C GLY A 687 -16.50 -25.34 19.45
N LEU A 688 -16.00 -25.47 18.23
CA LEU A 688 -14.59 -25.59 17.88
C LEU A 688 -14.24 -24.53 16.84
N SER A 689 -13.18 -23.79 17.08
CA SER A 689 -12.72 -22.74 16.18
C SER A 689 -11.62 -23.24 15.24
N LEU A 690 -11.70 -22.87 13.98
CA LEU A 690 -10.59 -22.84 13.06
C LEU A 690 -9.79 -21.56 13.32
N VAL A 691 -8.47 -21.68 13.41
CA VAL A 691 -7.51 -20.58 13.49
C VAL A 691 -6.55 -20.69 12.32
N LEU A 692 -6.42 -19.63 11.52
CA LEU A 692 -5.38 -19.53 10.51
C LEU A 692 -4.42 -18.41 10.91
N VAL A 693 -3.13 -18.67 10.83
CA VAL A 693 -2.07 -17.72 11.19
C VAL A 693 -1.34 -17.31 9.94
N HIS A 694 -1.47 -16.02 9.54
CA HIS A 694 -1.00 -15.52 8.24
C HIS A 694 0.32 -14.77 8.31
N THR A 695 0.63 -14.14 9.44
CA THR A 695 1.77 -13.23 9.56
C THR A 695 2.57 -13.51 10.82
N GLU A 696 3.75 -12.90 10.92
CA GLU A 696 4.57 -12.96 12.12
C GLU A 696 3.88 -12.30 13.34
N ALA A 697 3.12 -11.22 13.13
CA ALA A 697 2.30 -10.61 14.18
C ALA A 697 1.20 -11.58 14.65
N GLY A 698 0.55 -12.26 13.70
CA GLY A 698 -0.42 -13.34 13.99
C GLY A 698 0.22 -14.50 14.73
N ARG A 699 1.44 -14.90 14.39
CA ARG A 699 2.17 -15.98 15.09
C ARG A 699 2.41 -15.62 16.55
N ARG A 700 2.91 -14.42 16.83
CA ARG A 700 3.09 -13.94 18.22
C ARG A 700 1.77 -13.89 19.00
N ALA A 701 0.70 -13.40 18.35
CA ALA A 701 -0.63 -13.36 18.98
C ALA A 701 -1.16 -14.77 19.26
N TRP A 702 -0.94 -15.72 18.34
CA TRP A 702 -1.31 -17.13 18.53
C TRP A 702 -0.51 -17.80 19.66
N GLU A 703 0.80 -17.58 19.76
CA GLU A 703 1.63 -18.12 20.83
C GLU A 703 1.16 -17.68 22.23
N ASN A 704 0.74 -16.43 22.37
CA ASN A 704 0.14 -15.94 23.61
C ASN A 704 -1.25 -16.54 23.85
N LEU A 705 -2.06 -16.68 22.78
CA LEU A 705 -3.43 -17.17 22.87
C LEU A 705 -3.50 -18.65 23.23
N ARG A 706 -2.59 -19.49 22.70
CA ARG A 706 -2.60 -20.95 22.93
C ARG A 706 -2.45 -21.34 24.39
N GLU A 707 -1.91 -20.47 25.25
CA GLU A 707 -1.86 -20.70 26.70
C GLU A 707 -3.25 -20.73 27.32
N ARG A 708 -4.21 -19.97 26.76
CA ARG A 708 -5.61 -19.92 27.20
C ARG A 708 -6.52 -20.85 26.38
N ALA A 709 -5.96 -21.64 25.47
CA ALA A 709 -6.70 -22.52 24.58
C ALA A 709 -6.32 -23.99 24.73
N ILE A 710 -7.24 -24.87 24.36
CA ILE A 710 -6.97 -26.25 23.99
C ILE A 710 -6.94 -26.31 22.47
N PHE A 711 -5.89 -26.86 21.87
CA PHE A 711 -5.70 -26.81 20.43
C PHE A 711 -4.99 -28.04 19.85
N TRP A 712 -5.17 -28.25 18.56
CA TRP A 712 -4.49 -29.26 17.75
C TRP A 712 -4.07 -28.63 16.43
N PRO A 713 -2.86 -28.93 15.89
CA PRO A 713 -2.49 -28.57 14.54
C PRO A 713 -3.46 -29.15 13.53
N ALA A 714 -3.73 -28.43 12.47
CA ALA A 714 -4.61 -28.80 11.39
C ALA A 714 -3.93 -28.55 10.03
N ASP A 715 -4.39 -29.24 9.02
CA ASP A 715 -4.05 -28.97 7.64
C ASP A 715 -5.06 -27.98 7.03
N PHE A 716 -4.55 -26.96 6.31
CA PHE A 716 -5.41 -25.93 5.70
C PHE A 716 -6.39 -26.52 4.68
N ASP A 717 -5.93 -27.42 3.79
CA ASP A 717 -6.75 -27.96 2.70
C ASP A 717 -7.79 -28.94 3.24
N ALA A 718 -7.44 -29.70 4.28
CA ALA A 718 -8.40 -30.54 4.99
C ALA A 718 -9.48 -29.70 5.67
N ALA A 719 -9.13 -28.60 6.34
CA ALA A 719 -10.10 -27.67 6.92
C ALA A 719 -10.96 -26.97 5.85
N ALA A 720 -10.37 -26.56 4.73
CA ALA A 720 -11.05 -25.91 3.61
C ALA A 720 -12.07 -26.87 2.94
N GLY A 721 -11.81 -28.17 2.93
CA GLY A 721 -12.75 -29.17 2.44
C GLY A 721 -14.11 -29.14 3.15
N TYR A 722 -14.14 -28.70 4.42
CA TYR A 722 -15.37 -28.52 5.21
C TYR A 722 -15.80 -27.04 5.32
N ASN A 723 -14.95 -26.09 4.91
CA ASN A 723 -15.20 -24.66 4.87
C ASN A 723 -14.93 -24.10 3.46
N PRO A 724 -15.73 -24.43 2.45
CA PRO A 724 -15.45 -24.08 1.04
C PRO A 724 -15.35 -22.56 0.81
N CYS A 725 -15.93 -21.72 1.68
CA CYS A 725 -15.79 -20.26 1.61
C CYS A 725 -14.37 -19.75 1.93
N LEU A 726 -13.45 -20.60 2.40
CA LEU A 726 -12.02 -20.26 2.49
C LEU A 726 -11.34 -20.21 1.14
N VAL A 727 -11.78 -21.00 0.17
CA VAL A 727 -11.08 -21.15 -1.11
C VAL A 727 -11.86 -20.60 -2.32
N ARG A 728 -13.18 -20.51 -2.22
CA ARG A 728 -14.01 -19.99 -3.32
C ARG A 728 -15.18 -19.15 -2.83
N PRO A 729 -15.59 -18.11 -3.59
CA PRO A 729 -16.81 -17.37 -3.33
C PRO A 729 -18.04 -18.25 -3.54
N VAL A 730 -19.14 -17.86 -2.90
CA VAL A 730 -20.45 -18.45 -3.20
C VAL A 730 -20.90 -18.11 -4.61
N ALA A 731 -21.59 -19.01 -5.27
CA ALA A 731 -22.14 -18.75 -6.60
C ALA A 731 -23.31 -17.76 -6.52
N ARG A 732 -23.40 -16.83 -7.47
CA ARG A 732 -24.55 -15.92 -7.54
C ARG A 732 -25.80 -16.69 -8.02
N PRO A 733 -26.86 -16.77 -7.19
CA PRO A 733 -28.08 -17.48 -7.59
C PRO A 733 -28.88 -16.65 -8.59
N GLN A 734 -29.54 -17.32 -9.53
CA GLN A 734 -30.43 -16.67 -10.52
C GLN A 734 -31.64 -15.99 -9.86
N SER A 735 -32.05 -16.47 -8.68
CA SER A 735 -33.16 -15.93 -7.91
C SER A 735 -32.85 -14.63 -7.15
N ARG A 736 -31.61 -14.13 -7.21
CA ARG A 736 -31.19 -12.93 -6.45
C ARG A 736 -31.99 -11.68 -6.85
N GLU A 737 -32.13 -11.41 -8.13
CA GLU A 737 -32.90 -10.26 -8.63
C GLU A 737 -34.37 -10.34 -8.21
N ARG A 738 -34.94 -11.54 -8.30
CA ARG A 738 -36.33 -11.80 -7.86
C ARG A 738 -36.49 -11.57 -6.36
N PHE A 739 -35.48 -11.94 -5.55
CA PHE A 739 -35.48 -11.68 -4.11
C PHE A 739 -35.63 -10.19 -3.82
N PHE A 740 -34.74 -9.35 -4.36
CA PHE A 740 -34.76 -7.91 -4.09
C PHE A 740 -35.99 -7.21 -4.69
N ALA A 741 -36.47 -7.64 -5.83
CA ALA A 741 -37.71 -7.13 -6.43
C ALA A 741 -38.96 -7.43 -5.56
N SER A 742 -38.96 -8.56 -4.85
CA SER A 742 -40.10 -9.01 -4.04
C SER A 742 -39.98 -8.68 -2.56
N LEU A 743 -38.82 -8.21 -2.09
CA LEU A 743 -38.51 -7.99 -0.66
C LEU A 743 -39.45 -7.01 0.05
N GLY A 744 -40.01 -6.02 -0.67
CA GLY A 744 -41.02 -5.09 -0.13
C GLY A 744 -42.47 -5.55 -0.28
N GLN A 745 -42.72 -6.63 -1.00
CA GLN A 745 -44.05 -7.06 -1.43
C GLN A 745 -44.55 -8.35 -0.75
N LYS A 746 -43.60 -9.26 -0.45
CA LYS A 746 -43.91 -10.58 0.10
C LYS A 746 -43.31 -10.74 1.50
N PRO A 747 -43.98 -11.51 2.40
CA PRO A 747 -43.38 -11.89 3.68
C PRO A 747 -42.10 -12.71 3.51
N MET A 748 -41.20 -12.59 4.50
CA MET A 748 -39.90 -13.32 4.50
C MET A 748 -40.08 -14.85 4.45
N GLU A 749 -41.11 -15.37 5.14
CA GLU A 749 -41.44 -16.81 5.12
C GLU A 749 -41.80 -17.28 3.70
N THR A 750 -42.63 -16.50 2.98
CA THR A 750 -43.02 -16.80 1.58
C THR A 750 -41.79 -16.77 0.67
N LEU A 751 -40.92 -15.75 0.83
CA LEU A 751 -39.68 -15.66 0.05
C LEU A 751 -38.76 -16.84 0.34
N ALA A 752 -38.64 -17.28 1.59
CA ALA A 752 -37.86 -18.42 1.98
C ALA A 752 -38.39 -19.74 1.35
N GLN A 753 -39.71 -19.91 1.29
CA GLN A 753 -40.34 -21.09 0.65
C GLN A 753 -40.15 -21.11 -0.87
N GLU A 754 -40.23 -19.94 -1.53
CA GLU A 754 -40.09 -19.82 -2.99
C GLU A 754 -38.66 -19.90 -3.50
N LEU A 755 -37.68 -19.34 -2.73
CA LEU A 755 -36.34 -19.06 -3.21
C LEU A 755 -35.26 -19.94 -2.59
N SER A 756 -35.53 -20.63 -1.47
CA SER A 756 -34.59 -21.59 -0.92
C SER A 756 -34.57 -22.89 -1.66
N PRO A 757 -33.41 -23.54 -1.85
CA PRO A 757 -33.31 -24.84 -2.52
C PRO A 757 -34.18 -25.88 -1.79
N ARG A 758 -35.06 -26.52 -2.51
CA ARG A 758 -35.87 -27.64 -1.96
C ARG A 758 -34.94 -28.82 -1.67
N PRO A 759 -34.97 -29.41 -0.46
CA PRO A 759 -34.17 -30.59 -0.20
C PRO A 759 -34.53 -31.72 -1.18
N SER A 760 -33.51 -32.31 -1.80
CA SER A 760 -33.69 -33.45 -2.70
C SER A 760 -34.33 -34.62 -1.97
N GLY A 761 -35.02 -35.53 -2.70
CA GLY A 761 -35.67 -36.71 -2.12
C GLY A 761 -34.73 -37.53 -1.23
N ALA A 762 -33.46 -37.66 -1.59
CA ALA A 762 -32.41 -38.32 -0.79
C ALA A 762 -32.09 -37.56 0.52
N GLN A 763 -32.14 -36.23 0.52
CA GLN A 763 -31.95 -35.42 1.73
C GLN A 763 -33.16 -35.49 2.68
N LYS A 764 -34.39 -35.57 2.11
CA LYS A 764 -35.62 -35.80 2.90
C LYS A 764 -35.59 -37.15 3.58
N LEU A 765 -35.12 -38.19 2.88
CA LEU A 765 -35.02 -39.55 3.41
C LEU A 765 -33.96 -39.63 4.53
N LYS A 766 -32.78 -39.03 4.33
CA LYS A 766 -31.75 -38.92 5.38
C LYS A 766 -32.25 -38.16 6.60
N GLY A 767 -33.04 -37.09 6.43
CA GLY A 767 -33.67 -36.33 7.50
C GLY A 767 -34.71 -37.17 8.29
N LYS A 768 -35.54 -37.96 7.58
CA LYS A 768 -36.47 -38.89 8.24
C LYS A 768 -35.75 -39.99 9.01
N ILE A 769 -34.73 -40.62 8.44
CA ILE A 769 -33.91 -41.64 9.11
C ILE A 769 -33.23 -41.07 10.36
N ARG A 770 -32.67 -39.86 10.32
CA ARG A 770 -32.10 -39.18 11.51
C ARG A 770 -33.14 -38.88 12.60
N ARG A 771 -34.40 -38.56 12.25
CA ARG A 771 -35.49 -38.36 13.26
C ARG A 771 -35.89 -39.68 13.91
N VAL A 772 -35.85 -40.78 13.18
CA VAL A 772 -36.17 -42.12 13.74
C VAL A 772 -35.05 -42.65 14.67
N ILE A 773 -33.79 -42.36 14.35
CA ILE A 773 -32.63 -42.78 15.17
C ILE A 773 -32.45 -41.90 16.44
N ARG A 774 -33.07 -40.69 16.49
CA ARG A 774 -33.05 -39.81 17.64
C ARG A 774 -34.24 -39.96 18.63
N ARG A 775 -35.24 -40.78 18.26
CA ARG A 775 -36.27 -41.32 19.17
C ARG A 775 -35.82 -42.67 19.70
#